data_3da90044ce966c4c125525a2b12bdd13
#
_entry.id   3da90044ce966c4c125525a2b12bdd13
#
_cell.length_a   1.000
_cell.length_b   1.000
_cell.length_c   1.000
_cell.angle_alpha   90.00
_cell.angle_beta   90.00
_cell.angle_gamma   90.00
#
_symmetry.space_group_name_H-M   'P 1'
#
loop_
_entity.id
_entity.type
_entity.pdbx_description
1 polymer ?
#
loop_
_entity_poly.entity_id
_entity_poly.type
_entity_poly.pdbx_seq_one_letter_code
_entity_poly.pdbx_strand_id
1 'polypeptide(L)'
;MSEKIKEQIIKLVADLNSWNQQYFDHHQSTVSDQVYDAHLKKLMELEQKYPQYILSDSPTQKIGATLNNKFAKVEHKKAMLSLNKAYTINELNKFINDLEQKIQPDSNQKINFIIQPKIDGLSIALHYKNGKLVQALTRGDGKIGEDVTNNIFGLIADIPTQIAYQDELEVRGEIYLSKSMFNLINQQEQTNYANPRNLASGTLRQLDQSIIKRRKLSAFIYDIVDYQSHQINTQEQVWNFLEQQGFPILEHIKLINEKTEIKTFIEQIEQIRKNLEYDIDGLVFKLNQVDYYDQIGYTNKFPKYAIAYKFADEVIDTILEDIFITIGRTGIVTYNAKLKPVQLGGTIISAATLHNYNYIEDLKLNLNDEVSIKKAGEIIPKVVALKKKNSIGVFAKILTCPACNQALIDTKTLNNQICSNYECSEINIRKIVHFASRQALNIEGLAEGIVSKFYQLGFLKKIDDIFKLNQFADQIINHKGFGPKFWSNLWTAINQAKNTSLEALIFGLGIGQLGTKGAKIIAQEAQNLEGLLNLDYEQLNAIKDIGPITIEAIKTYLNHQDNINLIKNLIDFGINPQALKTNKDVNNFFYNKTFVISGTLSRPRQEIIDELEKRGAKISSSISKNTFALIVGENIGKAKITKAKELNIELIDENKLIELLKD
;
A
#
# COMPACT_ATOMS: atom_id res chain seq x y z
N MET A 1 -42.94 -0.61 33.59
CA MET A 1 -42.17 0.26 32.62
C MET A 1 -41.04 -0.49 31.94
N SER A 2 -40.27 -1.32 32.65
CA SER A 2 -39.13 -2.11 32.07
C SER A 2 -39.60 -3.19 31.07
N GLU A 3 -40.71 -3.87 31.31
CA GLU A 3 -41.22 -4.93 30.45
C GLU A 3 -41.67 -4.41 29.08
N LYS A 4 -42.37 -3.27 29.04
CA LYS A 4 -42.76 -2.60 27.78
C LYS A 4 -41.57 -2.20 26.91
N ILE A 5 -40.44 -1.80 27.56
CA ILE A 5 -39.21 -1.45 26.84
C ILE A 5 -38.53 -2.68 26.26
N LYS A 6 -38.48 -3.77 27.03
CA LYS A 6 -37.95 -5.06 26.56
C LYS A 6 -38.75 -5.60 25.38
N GLU A 7 -40.10 -5.58 25.46
CA GLU A 7 -40.98 -5.94 24.34
C GLU A 7 -40.75 -5.05 23.09
N GLN A 8 -40.54 -3.77 23.30
CA GLN A 8 -40.24 -2.83 22.22
C GLN A 8 -38.91 -3.13 21.52
N ILE A 9 -37.86 -3.49 22.29
CA ILE A 9 -36.56 -3.93 21.77
C ILE A 9 -36.73 -5.23 20.98
N ILE A 10 -37.41 -6.23 21.55
CA ILE A 10 -37.65 -7.52 20.89
C ILE A 10 -38.40 -7.32 19.55
N LYS A 11 -39.42 -6.49 19.54
CA LYS A 11 -40.18 -6.18 18.32
C LYS A 11 -39.30 -5.50 17.24
N LEU A 12 -38.54 -4.48 17.64
CA LEU A 12 -37.65 -3.77 16.70
C LEU A 12 -36.56 -4.70 16.13
N VAL A 13 -36.00 -5.60 16.96
CA VAL A 13 -35.02 -6.60 16.50
C VAL A 13 -35.66 -7.58 15.52
N ALA A 14 -36.88 -8.08 15.79
CA ALA A 14 -37.60 -9.00 14.91
C ALA A 14 -37.95 -8.31 13.57
N ASP A 15 -38.49 -7.10 13.60
CA ASP A 15 -38.85 -6.34 12.40
C ASP A 15 -37.62 -6.07 11.52
N LEU A 16 -36.52 -5.58 12.11
CA LEU A 16 -35.29 -5.29 11.39
C LEU A 16 -34.61 -6.54 10.84
N ASN A 17 -34.58 -7.65 11.59
CA ASN A 17 -34.05 -8.91 11.09
C ASN A 17 -34.89 -9.48 9.95
N SER A 18 -36.21 -9.40 10.02
CA SER A 18 -37.11 -9.82 8.95
C SER A 18 -36.90 -8.99 7.68
N TRP A 19 -36.78 -7.65 7.80
CA TRP A 19 -36.51 -6.76 6.67
C TRP A 19 -35.12 -7.01 6.07
N ASN A 20 -34.10 -7.27 6.89
CA ASN A 20 -32.78 -7.67 6.43
C ASN A 20 -32.83 -8.98 5.64
N GLN A 21 -33.55 -9.98 6.13
CA GLN A 21 -33.70 -11.25 5.45
C GLN A 21 -34.41 -11.09 4.09
N GLN A 22 -35.49 -10.32 4.04
CA GLN A 22 -36.20 -10.05 2.79
C GLN A 22 -35.36 -9.25 1.78
N TYR A 23 -34.59 -8.29 2.26
CA TYR A 23 -33.70 -7.48 1.42
C TYR A 23 -32.52 -8.31 0.89
N PHE A 24 -31.84 -9.09 1.76
CA PHE A 24 -30.66 -9.84 1.39
C PHE A 24 -30.93 -11.19 0.72
N ASP A 25 -31.98 -11.93 1.14
CA ASP A 25 -32.28 -13.27 0.62
C ASP A 25 -33.22 -13.26 -0.56
N HIS A 26 -34.13 -12.26 -0.65
CA HIS A 26 -35.18 -12.21 -1.67
C HIS A 26 -35.06 -11.01 -2.62
N HIS A 27 -34.07 -10.13 -2.43
CA HIS A 27 -33.90 -8.89 -3.20
C HIS A 27 -35.17 -8.01 -3.29
N GLN A 28 -36.04 -8.08 -2.29
CA GLN A 28 -37.27 -7.32 -2.17
C GLN A 28 -37.20 -6.43 -0.93
N SER A 29 -37.18 -5.12 -1.14
CA SER A 29 -37.34 -4.16 -0.03
C SER A 29 -38.84 -4.00 0.27
N THR A 30 -39.27 -4.47 1.44
CA THR A 30 -40.67 -4.32 1.89
C THR A 30 -40.90 -3.02 2.65
N VAL A 31 -39.84 -2.29 2.98
CA VAL A 31 -39.87 -0.99 3.62
C VAL A 31 -38.86 -0.06 2.93
N SER A 32 -39.13 1.27 2.99
CA SER A 32 -38.18 2.24 2.48
C SER A 32 -36.95 2.33 3.40
N ASP A 33 -35.79 2.72 2.83
CA ASP A 33 -34.54 2.90 3.59
C ASP A 33 -34.73 3.85 4.77
N GLN A 34 -35.55 4.92 4.61
CA GLN A 34 -35.90 5.85 5.67
C GLN A 34 -36.64 5.20 6.86
N VAL A 35 -37.54 4.25 6.59
CA VAL A 35 -38.29 3.52 7.62
C VAL A 35 -37.35 2.54 8.34
N TYR A 36 -36.51 1.82 7.60
CA TYR A 36 -35.49 0.94 8.16
C TYR A 36 -34.53 1.70 9.07
N ASP A 37 -33.96 2.80 8.59
CA ASP A 37 -33.00 3.61 9.34
C ASP A 37 -33.60 4.24 10.62
N ALA A 38 -34.85 4.66 10.56
CA ALA A 38 -35.57 5.18 11.74
C ALA A 38 -35.75 4.10 12.82
N HIS A 39 -36.06 2.85 12.44
CA HIS A 39 -36.22 1.73 13.36
C HIS A 39 -34.87 1.28 13.94
N LEU A 40 -33.83 1.23 13.12
CA LEU A 40 -32.47 0.91 13.56
C LEU A 40 -31.94 1.96 14.55
N LYS A 41 -32.10 3.23 14.27
CA LYS A 41 -31.72 4.33 15.16
C LYS A 41 -32.46 4.24 16.50
N LYS A 42 -33.76 3.98 16.46
CA LYS A 42 -34.56 3.81 17.68
C LYS A 42 -34.13 2.61 18.51
N LEU A 43 -33.75 1.50 17.84
CA LEU A 43 -33.19 0.33 18.52
C LEU A 43 -31.87 0.65 19.19
N MET A 44 -30.95 1.33 18.51
CA MET A 44 -29.66 1.76 19.07
C MET A 44 -29.81 2.67 20.28
N GLU A 45 -30.73 3.62 20.25
CA GLU A 45 -31.01 4.52 21.38
C GLU A 45 -31.57 3.75 22.59
N LEU A 46 -32.44 2.76 22.37
CA LEU A 46 -33.00 1.92 23.43
C LEU A 46 -31.95 0.98 24.02
N GLU A 47 -31.12 0.35 23.20
CA GLU A 47 -30.05 -0.54 23.63
C GLU A 47 -28.94 0.21 24.40
N GLN A 48 -28.60 1.43 23.97
CA GLN A 48 -27.67 2.29 24.70
C GLN A 48 -28.20 2.69 26.08
N LYS A 49 -29.50 2.96 26.18
CA LYS A 49 -30.14 3.35 27.44
C LYS A 49 -30.42 2.18 28.37
N TYR A 50 -30.59 0.96 27.81
CA TYR A 50 -30.96 -0.27 28.53
C TYR A 50 -30.10 -1.45 28.10
N PRO A 51 -28.78 -1.43 28.36
CA PRO A 51 -27.84 -2.45 27.89
C PRO A 51 -28.19 -3.90 28.29
N GLN A 52 -28.91 -4.06 29.42
CA GLN A 52 -29.32 -5.37 29.95
C GLN A 52 -30.38 -6.07 29.09
N TYR A 53 -31.00 -5.37 28.11
CA TYR A 53 -32.01 -5.94 27.22
C TYR A 53 -31.51 -6.16 25.79
N ILE A 54 -30.22 -5.99 25.53
CA ILE A 54 -29.61 -6.26 24.22
C ILE A 54 -29.74 -7.76 23.90
N LEU A 55 -30.33 -8.06 22.77
CA LEU A 55 -30.47 -9.45 22.30
C LEU A 55 -29.24 -9.88 21.50
N SER A 56 -28.85 -11.15 21.64
CA SER A 56 -27.70 -11.74 20.92
C SER A 56 -27.86 -11.73 19.39
N ASP A 57 -29.10 -11.69 18.91
CA ASP A 57 -29.45 -11.60 17.49
C ASP A 57 -29.81 -10.19 17.03
N SER A 58 -29.63 -9.17 17.88
CA SER A 58 -29.88 -7.78 17.51
C SER A 58 -29.02 -7.37 16.30
N PRO A 59 -29.61 -6.72 15.29
CA PRO A 59 -28.86 -6.19 14.14
C PRO A 59 -27.84 -5.11 14.52
N THR A 60 -27.91 -4.53 15.72
CA THR A 60 -26.90 -3.59 16.24
C THR A 60 -25.67 -4.33 16.79
N GLN A 61 -25.78 -5.62 17.14
CA GLN A 61 -24.71 -6.45 17.68
C GLN A 61 -24.09 -7.36 16.61
N LYS A 62 -24.71 -7.48 15.44
CA LYS A 62 -24.11 -8.19 14.31
C LYS A 62 -23.02 -7.31 13.70
N ILE A 63 -21.79 -7.79 13.70
CA ILE A 63 -20.68 -7.23 12.96
C ILE A 63 -21.07 -7.31 11.47
N GLY A 64 -21.53 -6.20 10.88
CA GLY A 64 -21.88 -6.21 9.46
C GLY A 64 -23.01 -5.29 9.00
N ALA A 65 -23.43 -4.30 9.79
CA ALA A 65 -24.41 -3.32 9.34
C ALA A 65 -24.10 -1.90 9.86
N THR A 66 -23.00 -1.34 9.42
CA THR A 66 -22.85 0.11 9.31
C THR A 66 -22.72 0.45 7.85
N LEU A 67 -23.67 1.19 7.34
CA LEU A 67 -23.68 1.86 6.04
C LEU A 67 -22.54 2.90 5.95
N ASN A 68 -21.31 2.42 5.96
CA ASN A 68 -20.15 3.17 5.52
C ASN A 68 -19.40 2.32 4.50
N ASN A 69 -19.36 2.77 3.28
CA ASN A 69 -18.79 2.13 2.10
C ASN A 69 -17.24 1.97 2.14
N LYS A 70 -16.62 1.79 3.32
CA LYS A 70 -15.17 1.64 3.47
C LYS A 70 -14.88 0.59 4.52
N PHE A 71 -13.99 -0.35 4.18
CA PHE A 71 -13.42 -1.27 5.15
C PHE A 71 -12.70 -0.50 6.26
N ALA A 72 -12.89 -0.89 7.51
CA ALA A 72 -12.19 -0.32 8.64
C ALA A 72 -10.67 -0.52 8.46
N LYS A 73 -9.90 0.50 8.82
CA LYS A 73 -8.44 0.42 8.82
C LYS A 73 -7.97 0.01 10.21
N VAL A 74 -7.16 -1.04 10.27
CA VAL A 74 -6.65 -1.62 11.51
C VAL A 74 -5.13 -1.75 11.44
N GLU A 75 -4.44 -1.40 12.51
CA GLU A 75 -3.00 -1.56 12.62
C GLU A 75 -2.63 -3.03 12.90
N HIS A 76 -1.61 -3.55 12.19
CA HIS A 76 -1.08 -4.88 12.43
C HIS A 76 -0.27 -4.94 13.73
N LYS A 77 -0.48 -5.95 14.57
CA LYS A 77 0.33 -6.19 15.78
C LYS A 77 1.83 -6.32 15.43
N LYS A 78 2.14 -7.01 14.34
CA LYS A 78 3.48 -7.07 13.73
C LYS A 78 3.37 -6.67 12.26
N ALA A 79 4.24 -5.79 11.78
CA ALA A 79 4.21 -5.31 10.39
C ALA A 79 4.29 -6.47 9.38
N MET A 80 3.49 -6.38 8.30
CA MET A 80 3.54 -7.29 7.16
C MET A 80 4.56 -6.79 6.14
N LEU A 81 5.81 -7.20 6.32
CA LEU A 81 6.93 -6.74 5.50
C LEU A 81 6.89 -7.35 4.09
N SER A 82 7.49 -6.64 3.12
CA SER A 82 7.83 -7.18 1.82
C SER A 82 9.07 -8.10 1.91
N LEU A 83 9.47 -8.73 0.81
CA LEU A 83 10.70 -9.49 0.72
C LEU A 83 11.71 -8.75 -0.16
N ASN A 84 13.01 -8.86 0.20
CA ASN A 84 14.07 -8.49 -0.73
C ASN A 84 14.07 -9.46 -1.92
N LYS A 85 14.71 -9.10 -3.04
CA LYS A 85 14.64 -9.86 -4.28
C LYS A 85 16.03 -10.32 -4.71
N ALA A 86 16.09 -11.53 -5.25
CA ALA A 86 17.23 -12.08 -6.00
C ALA A 86 16.72 -12.53 -7.39
N TYR A 87 17.49 -12.25 -8.43
CA TYR A 87 17.16 -12.60 -9.81
C TYR A 87 18.12 -13.65 -10.39
N THR A 88 19.20 -13.95 -9.67
CA THR A 88 20.21 -14.92 -10.08
C THR A 88 20.57 -15.85 -8.93
N ILE A 89 21.02 -17.03 -9.26
CA ILE A 89 21.53 -18.00 -8.26
C ILE A 89 22.74 -17.43 -7.50
N ASN A 90 23.55 -16.60 -8.16
CA ASN A 90 24.70 -15.96 -7.50
C ASN A 90 24.27 -14.97 -6.41
N GLU A 91 23.21 -14.18 -6.65
CA GLU A 91 22.64 -13.29 -5.64
C GLU A 91 22.04 -14.08 -4.46
N LEU A 92 21.39 -15.19 -4.75
CA LEU A 92 20.85 -16.09 -3.73
C LEU A 92 21.98 -16.73 -2.89
N ASN A 93 23.05 -17.21 -3.52
CA ASN A 93 24.22 -17.76 -2.84
C ASN A 93 24.90 -16.69 -1.97
N LYS A 94 24.97 -15.44 -2.44
CA LYS A 94 25.47 -14.31 -1.64
C LYS A 94 24.63 -14.11 -0.40
N PHE A 95 23.30 -14.10 -0.52
CA PHE A 95 22.38 -13.98 0.61
C PHE A 95 22.59 -15.09 1.64
N ILE A 96 22.75 -16.34 1.19
CA ILE A 96 23.02 -17.49 2.07
C ILE A 96 24.36 -17.33 2.79
N ASN A 97 25.43 -16.98 2.06
CA ASN A 97 26.76 -16.78 2.64
C ASN A 97 26.76 -15.63 3.67
N ASP A 98 26.05 -14.52 3.38
CA ASP A 98 25.92 -13.38 4.30
C ASP A 98 25.20 -13.79 5.60
N LEU A 99 24.24 -14.70 5.54
CA LEU A 99 23.55 -15.24 6.72
C LEU A 99 24.47 -16.18 7.51
N GLU A 100 25.18 -17.11 6.85
CA GLU A 100 26.11 -18.04 7.50
C GLU A 100 27.20 -17.28 8.24
N GLN A 101 27.69 -16.16 7.70
CA GLN A 101 28.69 -15.32 8.39
C GLN A 101 28.17 -14.59 9.62
N LYS A 102 26.88 -14.22 9.61
CA LYS A 102 26.25 -13.48 10.72
C LYS A 102 25.77 -14.36 11.84
N ILE A 103 25.38 -15.59 11.51
CA ILE A 103 24.99 -16.59 12.47
C ILE A 103 26.25 -17.35 12.83
N GLN A 104 26.80 -17.15 14.02
CA GLN A 104 27.79 -18.05 14.57
C GLN A 104 27.03 -19.21 15.21
N PRO A 105 26.86 -20.35 14.53
CA PRO A 105 26.15 -21.47 15.10
C PRO A 105 27.02 -22.03 16.25
N ASP A 106 26.37 -22.35 17.36
CA ASP A 106 26.97 -23.23 18.35
C ASP A 106 27.51 -24.45 17.62
N SER A 107 28.69 -24.91 17.94
CA SER A 107 29.58 -25.76 17.18
C SER A 107 29.03 -27.06 16.57
N ASN A 108 27.75 -27.38 16.74
CA ASN A 108 27.08 -28.59 16.23
C ASN A 108 25.77 -28.35 15.45
N GLN A 109 25.27 -27.13 15.27
CA GLN A 109 23.99 -26.90 14.61
C GLN A 109 24.21 -26.44 13.17
N LYS A 110 23.90 -27.30 12.20
CA LYS A 110 23.94 -26.96 10.77
C LYS A 110 22.75 -26.04 10.42
N ILE A 111 23.06 -24.92 9.79
CA ILE A 111 22.04 -23.99 9.27
C ILE A 111 21.49 -24.57 7.99
N ASN A 112 20.15 -24.61 7.87
CA ASN A 112 19.46 -25.02 6.67
C ASN A 112 18.35 -24.01 6.28
N PHE A 113 17.88 -24.14 5.07
CA PHE A 113 16.95 -23.20 4.47
C PHE A 113 15.69 -23.91 3.99
N ILE A 114 14.60 -23.16 3.99
CA ILE A 114 13.34 -23.61 3.41
C ILE A 114 13.11 -22.84 2.12
N ILE A 115 12.71 -23.58 1.09
CA ILE A 115 12.23 -23.01 -0.17
C ILE A 115 10.76 -23.34 -0.31
N GLN A 116 9.96 -22.32 -0.63
CA GLN A 116 8.52 -22.46 -0.87
C GLN A 116 8.10 -21.63 -2.08
N PRO A 117 7.03 -22.03 -2.83
CA PRO A 117 6.46 -21.23 -3.89
C PRO A 117 6.02 -19.86 -3.38
N LYS A 118 6.29 -18.81 -4.16
CA LYS A 118 5.78 -17.47 -3.92
C LYS A 118 4.49 -17.27 -4.70
N ILE A 119 3.38 -17.42 -4.00
CA ILE A 119 2.05 -17.28 -4.61
C ILE A 119 1.82 -15.85 -5.07
N ASP A 120 1.27 -15.69 -6.27
CA ASP A 120 0.86 -14.39 -6.81
C ASP A 120 -0.60 -14.10 -6.44
N GLY A 121 -0.82 -13.60 -5.23
CA GLY A 121 -2.11 -13.35 -4.63
C GLY A 121 -2.14 -12.08 -3.78
N LEU A 122 -2.93 -12.11 -2.72
CA LEU A 122 -3.14 -11.04 -1.75
C LEU A 122 -2.76 -11.53 -0.36
N SER A 123 -1.75 -10.92 0.23
CA SER A 123 -1.36 -11.27 1.58
C SER A 123 -2.47 -10.95 2.59
N ILE A 124 -2.70 -11.89 3.51
CA ILE A 124 -3.71 -11.83 4.56
C ILE A 124 -3.10 -12.18 5.91
N ALA A 125 -3.53 -11.50 6.96
CA ALA A 125 -3.31 -11.87 8.35
C ALA A 125 -4.65 -12.31 8.95
N LEU A 126 -4.69 -13.50 9.57
CA LEU A 126 -5.86 -14.07 10.21
C LEU A 126 -5.59 -14.20 11.70
N HIS A 127 -6.46 -13.62 12.51
CA HIS A 127 -6.36 -13.65 13.96
C HIS A 127 -7.38 -14.59 14.54
N TYR A 128 -6.90 -15.54 15.34
CA TYR A 128 -7.71 -16.49 16.08
C TYR A 128 -7.61 -16.23 17.59
N LYS A 129 -8.71 -16.41 18.28
CA LYS A 129 -8.79 -16.34 19.75
C LYS A 129 -9.78 -17.36 20.25
N ASN A 130 -9.40 -18.14 21.28
CA ASN A 130 -10.20 -19.24 21.79
C ASN A 130 -10.65 -20.19 20.66
N GLY A 131 -9.73 -20.52 19.76
CA GLY A 131 -9.95 -21.39 18.62
C GLY A 131 -10.84 -20.83 17.51
N LYS A 132 -11.30 -19.56 17.57
CA LYS A 132 -12.22 -18.95 16.60
C LYS A 132 -11.54 -17.84 15.82
N LEU A 133 -11.81 -17.78 14.51
CA LEU A 133 -11.42 -16.64 13.68
C LEU A 133 -12.16 -15.38 14.15
N VAL A 134 -11.43 -14.38 14.61
CA VAL A 134 -12.00 -13.12 15.13
C VAL A 134 -11.74 -11.93 14.21
N GLN A 135 -10.65 -11.97 13.41
CA GLN A 135 -10.31 -10.86 12.52
C GLN A 135 -9.47 -11.33 11.33
N ALA A 136 -9.67 -10.70 10.18
CA ALA A 136 -8.87 -10.90 8.97
C ALA A 136 -8.50 -9.55 8.37
N LEU A 137 -7.20 -9.31 8.19
CA LEU A 137 -6.65 -8.03 7.73
C LEU A 137 -5.87 -8.20 6.43
N THR A 138 -6.12 -7.35 5.44
CA THR A 138 -5.23 -7.26 4.28
C THR A 138 -3.89 -6.65 4.68
N ARG A 139 -2.84 -6.86 3.88
CA ARG A 139 -1.53 -6.28 4.16
C ARG A 139 -1.55 -4.75 4.24
N GLY A 140 -2.38 -4.08 3.43
CA GLY A 140 -2.39 -2.63 3.31
C GLY A 140 -1.01 -2.07 2.93
N ASP A 141 -0.52 -1.09 3.68
CA ASP A 141 0.83 -0.52 3.55
C ASP A 141 1.91 -1.29 4.33
N GLY A 142 1.51 -2.39 4.96
CA GLY A 142 2.35 -3.23 5.83
C GLY A 142 2.24 -2.90 7.32
N LYS A 143 1.74 -1.72 7.68
CA LYS A 143 1.45 -1.33 9.06
C LYS A 143 -0.04 -1.30 9.34
N ILE A 144 -0.82 -0.78 8.39
CA ILE A 144 -2.28 -0.63 8.49
C ILE A 144 -2.91 -1.44 7.37
N GLY A 145 -3.76 -2.41 7.71
CA GLY A 145 -4.55 -3.22 6.80
C GLY A 145 -6.02 -2.81 6.78
N GLU A 146 -6.75 -3.33 5.79
CA GLU A 146 -8.21 -3.22 5.72
C GLU A 146 -8.83 -4.45 6.39
N ASP A 147 -9.80 -4.24 7.27
CA ASP A 147 -10.53 -5.32 7.92
C ASP A 147 -11.52 -5.96 6.92
N VAL A 148 -11.21 -7.17 6.51
CA VAL A 148 -11.99 -7.97 5.56
C VAL A 148 -12.63 -9.20 6.22
N THR A 149 -12.75 -9.19 7.54
CA THR A 149 -13.25 -10.33 8.33
C THR A 149 -14.55 -10.89 7.77
N ASN A 150 -15.51 -10.02 7.47
CA ASN A 150 -16.81 -10.43 6.93
C ASN A 150 -16.72 -11.06 5.53
N ASN A 151 -15.68 -10.74 4.77
CA ASN A 151 -15.45 -11.26 3.43
C ASN A 151 -14.63 -12.55 3.42
N ILE A 152 -14.07 -12.91 4.57
CA ILE A 152 -13.34 -14.17 4.78
C ILE A 152 -14.22 -15.20 5.48
N PHE A 153 -14.91 -14.79 6.55
CA PHE A 153 -15.59 -15.68 7.47
C PHE A 153 -16.66 -16.52 6.76
N GLY A 154 -16.39 -17.83 6.60
CA GLY A 154 -17.30 -18.79 5.96
C GLY A 154 -17.51 -18.59 4.45
N LEU A 155 -16.81 -17.64 3.80
CA LEU A 155 -16.92 -17.39 2.36
C LEU A 155 -15.72 -17.95 1.57
N ILE A 156 -14.57 -18.13 2.23
CA ILE A 156 -13.40 -18.81 1.67
C ILE A 156 -13.30 -20.16 2.36
N ALA A 157 -13.62 -21.22 1.65
CA ALA A 157 -13.76 -22.57 2.21
C ALA A 157 -12.46 -23.11 2.82
N ASP A 158 -11.33 -22.73 2.26
CA ASP A 158 -9.99 -23.18 2.69
C ASP A 158 -9.58 -22.61 4.06
N ILE A 159 -10.21 -21.53 4.52
CA ILE A 159 -9.89 -20.90 5.79
C ILE A 159 -10.80 -21.43 6.90
N PRO A 160 -10.28 -22.18 7.89
CA PRO A 160 -11.07 -22.68 8.98
C PRO A 160 -11.60 -21.54 9.85
N THR A 161 -12.90 -21.53 10.13
CA THR A 161 -13.51 -20.57 11.08
C THR A 161 -13.26 -20.96 12.53
N GLN A 162 -12.88 -22.20 12.77
CA GLN A 162 -12.51 -22.77 14.08
C GLN A 162 -11.29 -23.68 13.94
N ILE A 163 -10.38 -23.61 14.91
CA ILE A 163 -9.17 -24.42 15.03
C ILE A 163 -9.08 -25.06 16.41
N ALA A 164 -8.24 -26.08 16.57
CA ALA A 164 -8.08 -26.76 17.86
C ALA A 164 -7.28 -25.92 18.87
N TYR A 165 -6.35 -25.09 18.41
CA TYR A 165 -5.51 -24.24 19.24
C TYR A 165 -6.33 -23.13 19.92
N GLN A 166 -6.27 -23.01 21.25
CA GLN A 166 -7.16 -22.14 22.03
C GLN A 166 -6.56 -20.78 22.38
N ASP A 167 -5.23 -20.65 22.41
CA ASP A 167 -4.58 -19.37 22.69
C ASP A 167 -4.70 -18.41 21.51
N GLU A 168 -4.25 -17.16 21.70
CA GLU A 168 -4.21 -16.20 20.59
C GLU A 168 -3.20 -16.64 19.53
N LEU A 169 -3.64 -16.67 18.28
CA LEU A 169 -2.83 -17.06 17.14
C LEU A 169 -3.03 -16.08 15.98
N GLU A 170 -1.94 -15.52 15.45
CA GLU A 170 -1.97 -14.83 14.17
C GLU A 170 -1.24 -15.68 13.13
N VAL A 171 -1.94 -16.06 12.06
CA VAL A 171 -1.36 -16.74 10.91
C VAL A 171 -1.32 -15.82 9.69
N ARG A 172 -0.37 -16.04 8.79
CA ARG A 172 -0.21 -15.28 7.55
C ARG A 172 -0.27 -16.17 6.35
N GLY A 173 -0.94 -15.67 5.33
CA GLY A 173 -1.18 -16.42 4.11
C GLY A 173 -1.33 -15.52 2.89
N GLU A 174 -1.68 -16.16 1.78
CA GLU A 174 -1.99 -15.51 0.51
C GLU A 174 -3.35 -15.98 0.02
N ILE A 175 -4.23 -15.04 -0.29
CA ILE A 175 -5.51 -15.30 -0.96
C ILE A 175 -5.29 -15.20 -2.45
N TYR A 176 -5.79 -16.19 -3.19
CA TYR A 176 -5.64 -16.27 -4.63
C TYR A 176 -6.92 -16.71 -5.33
N LEU A 177 -6.94 -16.61 -6.64
CA LEU A 177 -7.99 -17.16 -7.49
C LEU A 177 -7.35 -18.22 -8.41
N SER A 178 -7.93 -19.42 -8.45
CA SER A 178 -7.42 -20.47 -9.32
C SER A 178 -7.57 -20.11 -10.79
N LYS A 179 -6.66 -20.63 -11.66
CA LYS A 179 -6.70 -20.40 -13.11
C LYS A 179 -8.00 -20.90 -13.74
N SER A 180 -8.49 -22.05 -13.28
CA SER A 180 -9.76 -22.62 -13.72
C SER A 180 -10.92 -21.70 -13.41
N MET A 181 -11.00 -21.17 -12.17
CA MET A 181 -12.06 -20.25 -11.74
C MET A 181 -11.94 -18.90 -12.47
N PHE A 182 -10.73 -18.38 -12.65
CA PHE A 182 -10.49 -17.15 -13.41
C PHE A 182 -11.03 -17.22 -14.83
N ASN A 183 -10.76 -18.33 -15.53
CA ASN A 183 -11.26 -18.57 -16.90
C ASN A 183 -12.79 -18.69 -16.90
N LEU A 184 -13.36 -19.39 -15.92
CA LEU A 184 -14.80 -19.56 -15.79
C LEU A 184 -15.50 -18.20 -15.58
N ILE A 185 -14.98 -17.34 -14.70
CA ILE A 185 -15.53 -16.01 -14.43
C ILE A 185 -15.50 -15.15 -15.70
N ASN A 186 -14.36 -15.12 -16.43
CA ASN A 186 -14.24 -14.36 -17.66
C ASN A 186 -15.27 -14.81 -18.72
N GLN A 187 -15.55 -16.12 -18.80
CA GLN A 187 -16.56 -16.66 -19.71
C GLN A 187 -17.98 -16.28 -19.27
N GLN A 188 -18.31 -16.46 -17.98
CA GLN A 188 -19.67 -16.24 -17.48
C GLN A 188 -20.04 -14.75 -17.41
N GLU A 189 -19.11 -13.89 -16.99
CA GLU A 189 -19.34 -12.46 -16.84
C GLU A 189 -19.08 -11.68 -18.15
N GLN A 190 -18.66 -12.35 -19.22
CA GLN A 190 -18.28 -11.76 -20.51
C GLN A 190 -17.30 -10.60 -20.35
N THR A 191 -16.33 -10.77 -19.44
CA THR A 191 -15.34 -9.78 -19.06
C THR A 191 -13.94 -10.22 -19.51
N ASN A 192 -13.01 -9.27 -19.58
CA ASN A 192 -11.60 -9.52 -19.84
C ASN A 192 -10.77 -9.02 -18.65
N TYR A 193 -10.93 -9.66 -17.49
CA TYR A 193 -10.07 -9.34 -16.36
C TYR A 193 -8.60 -9.62 -16.70
N ALA A 194 -7.71 -8.76 -16.23
CA ALA A 194 -6.31 -8.76 -16.66
C ALA A 194 -5.51 -9.97 -16.15
N ASN A 195 -5.69 -10.33 -14.88
CA ASN A 195 -5.03 -11.48 -14.27
C ASN A 195 -5.77 -11.98 -13.02
N PRO A 196 -5.49 -13.22 -12.56
CA PRO A 196 -6.13 -13.78 -11.36
C PRO A 196 -5.93 -12.95 -10.08
N ARG A 197 -4.73 -12.41 -9.86
CA ARG A 197 -4.40 -11.60 -8.68
C ARG A 197 -5.26 -10.34 -8.58
N ASN A 198 -5.38 -9.58 -9.69
CA ASN A 198 -6.19 -8.36 -9.71
C ASN A 198 -7.67 -8.66 -9.48
N LEU A 199 -8.17 -9.75 -10.08
CA LEU A 199 -9.53 -10.19 -9.89
C LEU A 199 -9.77 -10.65 -8.43
N ALA A 200 -8.84 -11.39 -7.84
CA ALA A 200 -8.90 -11.78 -6.43
C ALA A 200 -8.95 -10.55 -5.52
N SER A 201 -8.10 -9.55 -5.79
CA SER A 201 -8.08 -8.27 -5.05
C SER A 201 -9.41 -7.52 -5.11
N GLY A 202 -9.94 -7.39 -6.32
CA GLY A 202 -11.24 -6.75 -6.55
C GLY A 202 -12.39 -7.52 -5.91
N THR A 203 -12.30 -8.86 -5.91
CA THR A 203 -13.32 -9.74 -5.31
C THR A 203 -13.31 -9.66 -3.79
N LEU A 204 -12.14 -9.72 -3.15
CA LEU A 204 -12.04 -9.65 -1.69
C LEU A 204 -12.57 -8.33 -1.12
N ARG A 205 -12.56 -7.26 -1.91
CA ARG A 205 -13.06 -5.93 -1.53
C ARG A 205 -14.48 -5.64 -1.98
N GLN A 206 -15.24 -6.65 -2.42
CA GLN A 206 -16.65 -6.49 -2.74
C GLN A 206 -17.48 -6.31 -1.46
N LEU A 207 -18.47 -5.42 -1.54
CA LEU A 207 -19.45 -5.23 -0.47
C LEU A 207 -20.53 -6.30 -0.52
N ASP A 208 -20.82 -6.82 -1.72
CA ASP A 208 -21.74 -7.90 -1.96
C ASP A 208 -21.04 -9.26 -1.77
N GLN A 209 -21.29 -9.90 -0.65
CA GLN A 209 -20.72 -11.20 -0.31
C GLN A 209 -21.15 -12.32 -1.28
N SER A 210 -22.26 -12.17 -1.99
CA SER A 210 -22.71 -13.13 -3.00
C SER A 210 -21.70 -13.26 -4.15
N ILE A 211 -21.02 -12.16 -4.50
CA ILE A 211 -19.96 -12.14 -5.50
C ILE A 211 -18.75 -12.95 -5.02
N ILE A 212 -18.35 -12.78 -3.75
CA ILE A 212 -17.20 -13.50 -3.17
C ILE A 212 -17.50 -15.01 -3.16
N LYS A 213 -18.68 -15.40 -2.69
CA LYS A 213 -19.14 -16.79 -2.65
C LYS A 213 -19.16 -17.41 -4.05
N ARG A 214 -19.64 -16.66 -5.06
CA ARG A 214 -19.70 -17.14 -6.45
C ARG A 214 -18.32 -17.31 -7.06
N ARG A 215 -17.39 -16.37 -6.80
CA ARG A 215 -16.05 -16.35 -7.39
C ARG A 215 -15.04 -17.26 -6.70
N LYS A 216 -15.41 -17.90 -5.57
CA LYS A 216 -14.66 -18.96 -4.88
C LYS A 216 -13.16 -18.68 -4.77
N LEU A 217 -12.80 -17.66 -3.98
CA LEU A 217 -11.41 -17.43 -3.64
C LEU A 217 -10.84 -18.60 -2.83
N SER A 218 -9.56 -18.87 -2.99
CA SER A 218 -8.79 -19.88 -2.27
C SER A 218 -7.66 -19.22 -1.46
N ALA A 219 -7.08 -19.95 -0.52
CA ALA A 219 -6.01 -19.46 0.33
C ALA A 219 -4.91 -20.50 0.52
N PHE A 220 -3.68 -20.03 0.75
CA PHE A 220 -2.60 -20.80 1.37
C PHE A 220 -2.12 -20.06 2.61
N ILE A 221 -1.84 -20.79 3.69
CA ILE A 221 -1.26 -20.26 4.91
C ILE A 221 0.19 -20.75 4.99
N TYR A 222 1.13 -19.81 5.19
CA TYR A 222 2.56 -20.10 5.06
C TYR A 222 3.40 -19.66 6.25
N ASP A 223 2.82 -18.96 7.23
CA ASP A 223 3.58 -18.50 8.39
C ASP A 223 2.69 -18.22 9.60
N ILE A 224 3.31 -18.14 10.78
CA ILE A 224 2.71 -17.67 12.03
C ILE A 224 3.45 -16.44 12.53
N VAL A 225 2.81 -15.71 13.43
CA VAL A 225 3.44 -14.61 14.15
C VAL A 225 3.72 -15.05 15.58
N ASP A 226 4.89 -14.63 16.14
CA ASP A 226 5.27 -14.94 17.50
C ASP A 226 5.61 -16.42 17.77
N TYR A 227 6.60 -16.93 17.06
CA TYR A 227 7.08 -18.31 17.14
C TYR A 227 7.39 -18.79 18.56
N GLN A 228 7.95 -17.90 19.41
CA GLN A 228 8.37 -18.26 20.78
C GLN A 228 7.17 -18.60 21.68
N SER A 229 6.08 -17.85 21.57
CA SER A 229 4.85 -18.11 22.34
C SER A 229 4.25 -19.48 22.01
N HIS A 230 4.55 -20.01 20.80
CA HIS A 230 4.06 -21.29 20.32
C HIS A 230 5.09 -22.42 20.44
N GLN A 231 6.26 -22.17 21.03
CA GLN A 231 7.39 -23.11 21.20
C GLN A 231 7.87 -23.70 19.86
N ILE A 232 7.86 -22.88 18.80
CA ILE A 232 8.25 -23.25 17.45
C ILE A 232 9.63 -22.66 17.16
N ASN A 233 10.61 -23.55 16.82
CA ASN A 233 12.01 -23.20 16.61
C ASN A 233 12.43 -23.29 15.15
N THR A 234 11.60 -23.92 14.28
CA THR A 234 11.90 -24.07 12.85
C THR A 234 10.67 -23.80 11.97
N GLN A 235 10.90 -23.39 10.73
CA GLN A 235 9.83 -23.23 9.73
C GLN A 235 9.16 -24.56 9.37
N GLU A 236 9.87 -25.68 9.47
CA GLU A 236 9.30 -27.01 9.30
C GLU A 236 8.27 -27.29 10.39
N GLN A 237 8.53 -26.90 11.64
CA GLN A 237 7.55 -26.99 12.73
C GLN A 237 6.34 -26.07 12.50
N VAL A 238 6.54 -24.90 11.85
CA VAL A 238 5.41 -24.02 11.46
C VAL A 238 4.45 -24.78 10.55
N TRP A 239 4.91 -25.49 9.55
CA TRP A 239 4.03 -26.20 8.62
C TRP A 239 3.30 -27.32 9.30
N ASN A 240 3.99 -28.14 10.08
CA ASN A 240 3.37 -29.23 10.84
C ASN A 240 2.29 -28.69 11.79
N PHE A 241 2.54 -27.55 12.43
CA PHE A 241 1.57 -26.88 13.29
C PHE A 241 0.37 -26.39 12.49
N LEU A 242 0.57 -25.70 11.36
CA LEU A 242 -0.52 -25.21 10.52
C LEU A 242 -1.38 -26.36 9.96
N GLU A 243 -0.74 -27.44 9.50
CA GLU A 243 -1.44 -28.62 9.00
C GLU A 243 -2.29 -29.29 10.08
N GLN A 244 -1.76 -29.43 11.29
CA GLN A 244 -2.49 -29.98 12.46
C GLN A 244 -3.70 -29.12 12.85
N GLN A 245 -3.64 -27.80 12.59
CA GLN A 245 -4.78 -26.90 12.83
C GLN A 245 -5.77 -26.86 11.65
N GLY A 246 -5.53 -27.62 10.57
CA GLY A 246 -6.41 -27.70 9.41
C GLY A 246 -6.28 -26.55 8.43
N PHE A 247 -5.17 -25.81 8.46
CA PHE A 247 -4.90 -24.77 7.48
C PHE A 247 -4.43 -25.35 6.14
N PRO A 248 -4.81 -24.74 4.99
CA PRO A 248 -4.27 -25.10 3.70
C PRO A 248 -2.80 -24.65 3.62
N ILE A 249 -1.89 -25.59 3.62
CA ILE A 249 -0.46 -25.34 3.49
C ILE A 249 -0.02 -25.35 2.02
N LEU A 250 1.11 -24.70 1.73
CA LEU A 250 1.70 -24.68 0.40
C LEU A 250 2.15 -26.10 -0.02
N GLU A 251 1.91 -26.40 -1.28
CA GLU A 251 2.55 -27.55 -1.94
C GLU A 251 3.99 -27.18 -2.39
N HIS A 252 4.78 -28.19 -2.71
CA HIS A 252 6.13 -28.02 -3.26
C HIS A 252 7.10 -27.22 -2.37
N ILE A 253 7.03 -27.47 -1.05
CA ILE A 253 7.99 -26.92 -0.10
C ILE A 253 9.17 -27.88 0.02
N LYS A 254 10.39 -27.35 0.19
CA LYS A 254 11.57 -28.17 0.36
C LYS A 254 12.50 -27.60 1.43
N LEU A 255 12.93 -28.49 2.35
CA LEU A 255 14.05 -28.23 3.23
C LEU A 255 15.37 -28.45 2.46
N ILE A 256 16.24 -27.46 2.44
CA ILE A 256 17.53 -27.46 1.76
C ILE A 256 18.63 -27.64 2.79
N ASN A 257 19.33 -28.73 2.68
CA ASN A 257 20.50 -29.05 3.53
C ASN A 257 21.83 -28.74 2.84
N GLU A 258 21.84 -28.74 1.50
CA GLU A 258 23.03 -28.50 0.68
C GLU A 258 22.73 -27.46 -0.41
N LYS A 259 23.63 -26.49 -0.60
CA LYS A 259 23.47 -25.43 -1.63
C LYS A 259 23.32 -25.99 -3.05
N THR A 260 23.85 -27.16 -3.31
CA THR A 260 23.77 -27.86 -4.60
C THR A 260 22.34 -28.22 -4.99
N GLU A 261 21.45 -28.41 -4.01
CA GLU A 261 20.05 -28.75 -4.23
C GLU A 261 19.21 -27.58 -4.76
N ILE A 262 19.66 -26.33 -4.52
CA ILE A 262 18.91 -25.11 -4.81
C ILE A 262 18.59 -25.00 -6.30
N LYS A 263 19.61 -25.14 -7.15
CA LYS A 263 19.46 -25.01 -8.60
C LYS A 263 18.49 -26.04 -9.15
N THR A 264 18.64 -27.29 -8.76
CA THR A 264 17.77 -28.39 -9.22
C THR A 264 16.32 -28.15 -8.82
N PHE A 265 16.09 -27.68 -7.59
CA PHE A 265 14.74 -27.40 -7.13
C PHE A 265 14.10 -26.20 -7.86
N ILE A 266 14.86 -25.13 -8.12
CA ILE A 266 14.38 -23.99 -8.93
C ILE A 266 13.97 -24.50 -10.32
N GLU A 267 14.80 -25.26 -10.99
CA GLU A 267 14.52 -25.82 -12.33
C GLU A 267 13.28 -26.73 -12.33
N GLN A 268 13.10 -27.54 -11.30
CA GLN A 268 11.90 -28.37 -11.13
C GLN A 268 10.63 -27.52 -11.05
N ILE A 269 10.63 -26.48 -10.19
CA ILE A 269 9.46 -25.61 -10.06
C ILE A 269 9.19 -24.80 -11.33
N GLU A 270 10.23 -24.32 -12.03
CA GLU A 270 10.07 -23.63 -13.31
C GLU A 270 9.38 -24.50 -14.36
N GLN A 271 9.63 -25.81 -14.38
CA GLN A 271 8.97 -26.74 -15.31
C GLN A 271 7.49 -26.94 -14.99
N ILE A 272 7.14 -27.06 -13.71
CA ILE A 272 5.76 -27.36 -13.29
C ILE A 272 4.87 -26.13 -13.13
N ARG A 273 5.44 -24.91 -12.95
CA ARG A 273 4.67 -23.69 -12.60
C ARG A 273 3.54 -23.36 -13.58
N LYS A 274 3.69 -23.71 -14.86
CA LYS A 274 2.65 -23.48 -15.88
C LYS A 274 1.43 -24.36 -15.66
N ASN A 275 1.61 -25.52 -15.06
CA ASN A 275 0.57 -26.53 -14.83
C ASN A 275 -0.10 -26.39 -13.45
N LEU A 276 0.42 -25.53 -12.58
CA LEU A 276 -0.20 -25.25 -11.30
C LEU A 276 -1.52 -24.51 -11.51
N GLU A 277 -2.52 -24.81 -10.69
CA GLU A 277 -3.81 -24.11 -10.68
C GLU A 277 -3.73 -22.67 -10.14
N TYR A 278 -2.61 -22.27 -9.64
CA TYR A 278 -2.34 -20.92 -9.12
C TYR A 278 -1.07 -20.35 -9.75
N ASP A 279 -0.98 -19.03 -9.82
CA ASP A 279 0.20 -18.36 -10.31
C ASP A 279 1.23 -18.19 -9.20
N ILE A 280 2.51 -18.37 -9.57
CA ILE A 280 3.67 -18.11 -8.74
C ILE A 280 4.62 -17.15 -9.46
N ASP A 281 5.08 -16.14 -8.75
CA ASP A 281 5.98 -15.11 -9.27
C ASP A 281 7.47 -15.35 -8.92
N GLY A 282 7.74 -16.47 -8.21
CA GLY A 282 9.06 -16.85 -7.76
C GLY A 282 9.03 -17.89 -6.66
N LEU A 283 10.10 -17.93 -5.90
CA LEU A 283 10.27 -18.79 -4.72
C LEU A 283 10.68 -17.93 -3.52
N VAL A 284 10.25 -18.31 -2.33
CA VAL A 284 10.71 -17.67 -1.08
C VAL A 284 11.72 -18.58 -0.41
N PHE A 285 12.90 -18.04 -0.16
CA PHE A 285 13.96 -18.67 0.64
C PHE A 285 13.90 -18.08 2.03
N LYS A 286 13.80 -18.93 3.04
CA LYS A 286 13.86 -18.54 4.46
C LYS A 286 14.88 -19.37 5.21
N LEU A 287 15.53 -18.77 6.18
CA LEU A 287 16.27 -19.53 7.19
C LEU A 287 15.29 -20.44 7.94
N ASN A 288 15.61 -21.73 8.09
CA ASN A 288 14.72 -22.66 8.78
C ASN A 288 14.64 -22.39 10.28
N GLN A 289 15.76 -22.06 10.92
CA GLN A 289 15.84 -21.80 12.36
C GLN A 289 15.30 -20.41 12.70
N VAL A 290 14.10 -20.35 13.29
CA VAL A 290 13.40 -19.09 13.61
C VAL A 290 14.03 -18.37 14.81
N ASP A 291 14.76 -19.06 15.67
CA ASP A 291 15.44 -18.49 16.84
C ASP A 291 16.46 -17.41 16.47
N TYR A 292 17.02 -17.47 15.27
CA TYR A 292 17.97 -16.47 14.78
C TYR A 292 17.30 -15.24 14.16
N TYR A 293 15.97 -15.22 13.97
CA TYR A 293 15.28 -14.14 13.25
C TYR A 293 15.45 -12.78 13.91
N ASP A 294 15.36 -12.72 15.23
CA ASP A 294 15.54 -11.47 15.97
C ASP A 294 17.00 -11.00 15.96
N GLN A 295 17.97 -11.93 16.00
CA GLN A 295 19.40 -11.62 15.88
C GLN A 295 19.76 -11.06 14.51
N ILE A 296 19.26 -11.67 13.43
CA ILE A 296 19.47 -11.24 12.04
C ILE A 296 18.74 -9.93 11.78
N GLY A 297 17.51 -9.79 12.32
CA GLY A 297 16.69 -8.58 12.31
C GLY A 297 16.06 -8.27 10.96
N TYR A 298 15.59 -7.03 10.88
CA TYR A 298 14.76 -6.53 9.78
C TYR A 298 15.35 -5.23 9.26
N THR A 299 14.99 -4.88 8.03
CA THR A 299 15.05 -3.51 7.51
C THR A 299 13.68 -2.85 7.67
N ASN A 300 13.54 -1.58 7.32
CA ASN A 300 12.23 -0.92 7.31
C ASN A 300 11.22 -1.54 6.31
N LYS A 301 11.70 -2.36 5.36
CA LYS A 301 10.87 -2.89 4.26
C LYS A 301 10.80 -4.41 4.24
N PHE A 302 11.82 -5.12 4.69
CA PHE A 302 11.90 -6.58 4.56
C PHE A 302 12.73 -7.22 5.66
N PRO A 303 12.43 -8.50 6.01
CA PRO A 303 13.25 -9.31 6.90
C PRO A 303 14.60 -9.64 6.25
N LYS A 304 15.66 -9.75 7.05
CA LYS A 304 16.98 -10.12 6.55
C LYS A 304 17.23 -11.63 6.51
N TYR A 305 16.33 -12.42 7.06
CA TYR A 305 16.40 -13.89 7.10
C TYR A 305 15.63 -14.57 5.96
N ALA A 306 14.97 -13.79 5.10
CA ALA A 306 14.23 -14.28 3.97
C ALA A 306 14.45 -13.42 2.73
N ILE A 307 14.40 -14.07 1.55
CA ILE A 307 14.54 -13.42 0.24
C ILE A 307 13.61 -14.09 -0.77
N ALA A 308 13.07 -13.31 -1.70
CA ALA A 308 12.32 -13.83 -2.83
C ALA A 308 13.24 -13.99 -4.05
N TYR A 309 13.40 -15.20 -4.52
CA TYR A 309 14.00 -15.48 -5.83
C TYR A 309 12.91 -15.32 -6.88
N LYS A 310 13.14 -14.40 -7.81
CA LYS A 310 12.22 -14.13 -8.91
C LYS A 310 12.64 -14.91 -10.14
N PHE A 311 11.68 -15.60 -10.77
CA PHE A 311 11.94 -16.24 -12.05
C PHE A 311 12.33 -15.21 -13.10
N ALA A 312 13.05 -15.65 -14.12
CA ALA A 312 13.37 -14.80 -15.25
C ALA A 312 12.08 -14.22 -15.86
N ASP A 313 12.11 -12.92 -16.15
CA ASP A 313 10.99 -12.25 -16.82
C ASP A 313 10.71 -12.96 -18.16
N GLU A 314 9.43 -13.20 -18.44
CA GLU A 314 9.01 -13.65 -19.75
C GLU A 314 9.29 -12.55 -20.78
N VAL A 315 10.02 -12.90 -21.85
CA VAL A 315 10.30 -12.01 -22.98
C VAL A 315 9.53 -12.53 -24.18
N ILE A 316 8.81 -11.66 -24.87
CA ILE A 316 8.06 -12.00 -26.07
C ILE A 316 8.35 -10.98 -27.16
N ASP A 317 8.33 -11.46 -28.41
CA ASP A 317 8.61 -10.64 -29.59
C ASP A 317 7.29 -10.15 -30.22
N THR A 318 7.27 -8.89 -30.64
CA THR A 318 6.12 -8.27 -31.33
C THR A 318 6.56 -7.15 -32.27
N ILE A 319 5.64 -6.63 -33.07
CA ILE A 319 5.93 -5.57 -34.05
C ILE A 319 5.67 -4.20 -33.41
N LEU A 320 6.60 -3.28 -33.61
CA LEU A 320 6.50 -1.88 -33.26
C LEU A 320 5.69 -1.13 -34.32
N GLU A 321 4.41 -0.88 -34.03
CA GLU A 321 3.49 -0.24 -34.98
C GLU A 321 3.67 1.29 -35.04
N ASP A 322 3.89 1.91 -33.88
CA ASP A 322 4.01 3.36 -33.78
C ASP A 322 4.81 3.77 -32.53
N ILE A 323 5.33 4.99 -32.53
CA ILE A 323 5.98 5.61 -31.36
C ILE A 323 5.31 6.95 -31.09
N PHE A 324 4.82 7.12 -29.87
CA PHE A 324 4.19 8.33 -29.41
C PHE A 324 4.78 8.81 -28.10
N ILE A 325 4.55 10.09 -27.76
CA ILE A 325 5.04 10.66 -26.52
C ILE A 325 3.88 11.02 -25.57
N THR A 326 4.18 10.96 -24.27
CA THR A 326 3.33 11.49 -23.19
C THR A 326 4.12 12.54 -22.39
N ILE A 327 3.41 13.52 -21.83
CA ILE A 327 3.99 14.61 -21.07
C ILE A 327 3.65 14.43 -19.59
N GLY A 328 4.68 14.40 -18.74
CA GLY A 328 4.51 14.31 -17.29
C GLY A 328 4.16 15.66 -16.64
N ARG A 329 3.82 15.67 -15.35
CA ARG A 329 3.46 16.89 -14.60
C ARG A 329 4.59 17.96 -14.55
N THR A 330 5.82 17.54 -14.71
CA THR A 330 7.01 18.42 -14.76
C THR A 330 7.40 18.81 -16.18
N GLY A 331 6.59 18.45 -17.19
CA GLY A 331 6.89 18.68 -18.59
C GLY A 331 7.79 17.62 -19.22
N ILE A 332 8.33 16.66 -18.46
CA ILE A 332 9.22 15.61 -18.97
C ILE A 332 8.46 14.75 -19.99
N VAL A 333 9.12 14.52 -21.13
CA VAL A 333 8.63 13.70 -22.24
C VAL A 333 9.00 12.25 -22.01
N THR A 334 8.01 11.35 -22.10
CA THR A 334 8.22 9.90 -22.11
C THR A 334 7.80 9.34 -23.46
N TYR A 335 8.71 8.60 -24.11
CA TYR A 335 8.42 7.87 -25.35
C TYR A 335 7.78 6.53 -25.03
N ASN A 336 6.78 6.15 -25.82
CA ASN A 336 6.04 4.91 -25.69
C ASN A 336 5.90 4.25 -27.06
N ALA A 337 6.04 2.92 -27.08
CA ALA A 337 5.77 2.09 -28.24
C ALA A 337 4.29 1.71 -28.28
N LYS A 338 3.64 1.88 -29.42
CA LYS A 338 2.42 1.17 -29.78
C LYS A 338 2.81 -0.13 -30.47
N LEU A 339 2.29 -1.23 -29.99
CA LEU A 339 2.70 -2.57 -30.38
C LEU A 339 1.55 -3.34 -31.00
N LYS A 340 1.86 -4.24 -31.95
CA LYS A 340 0.90 -5.26 -32.33
C LYS A 340 0.54 -6.04 -31.05
N PRO A 341 -0.76 -6.16 -30.73
CA PRO A 341 -1.18 -6.80 -29.48
C PRO A 341 -0.62 -8.22 -29.34
N VAL A 342 -0.03 -8.50 -28.18
CA VAL A 342 0.57 -9.80 -27.88
C VAL A 342 0.30 -10.17 -26.42
N GLN A 343 0.14 -11.45 -26.15
CA GLN A 343 -0.12 -11.94 -24.80
C GLN A 343 1.19 -12.12 -24.03
N LEU A 344 1.32 -11.48 -22.88
CA LEU A 344 2.50 -11.56 -22.02
C LEU A 344 2.06 -11.59 -20.54
N GLY A 345 2.44 -12.65 -19.82
CA GLY A 345 2.11 -12.80 -18.40
C GLY A 345 0.61 -12.63 -18.13
N GLY A 346 -0.25 -13.33 -18.88
CA GLY A 346 -1.69 -13.33 -18.69
C GLY A 346 -2.45 -12.08 -19.16
N THR A 347 -1.77 -11.05 -19.72
CA THR A 347 -2.41 -9.83 -20.22
C THR A 347 -2.05 -9.55 -21.67
N ILE A 348 -2.97 -8.90 -22.42
CA ILE A 348 -2.69 -8.44 -23.77
C ILE A 348 -1.95 -7.10 -23.68
N ILE A 349 -0.75 -7.06 -24.24
CA ILE A 349 0.10 -5.88 -24.31
C ILE A 349 -0.02 -5.25 -25.68
N SER A 350 -0.45 -3.99 -25.74
CA SER A 350 -0.55 -3.16 -26.93
C SER A 350 0.32 -1.90 -26.87
N ALA A 351 0.94 -1.63 -25.71
CA ALA A 351 1.86 -0.51 -25.54
C ALA A 351 2.97 -0.86 -24.54
N ALA A 352 4.15 -0.28 -24.71
CA ALA A 352 5.31 -0.45 -23.83
C ALA A 352 6.10 0.85 -23.74
N THR A 353 6.79 1.07 -22.62
CA THR A 353 7.64 2.27 -22.50
C THR A 353 8.94 2.12 -23.30
N LEU A 354 9.35 3.23 -23.90
CA LEU A 354 10.66 3.45 -24.52
C LEU A 354 11.47 4.50 -23.74
N HIS A 355 10.99 4.89 -22.55
CA HIS A 355 11.62 5.86 -21.67
C HIS A 355 11.83 7.25 -22.33
N ASN A 356 12.91 7.41 -23.11
CA ASN A 356 13.29 8.67 -23.76
C ASN A 356 13.83 8.41 -25.17
N TYR A 357 14.12 9.46 -25.92
CA TYR A 357 14.61 9.34 -27.29
C TYR A 357 15.96 8.62 -27.38
N ASN A 358 16.89 8.86 -26.45
CA ASN A 358 18.21 8.21 -26.46
C ASN A 358 18.07 6.68 -26.39
N TYR A 359 17.07 6.15 -25.68
CA TYR A 359 16.79 4.73 -25.62
C TYR A 359 16.38 4.16 -26.98
N ILE A 360 15.66 4.95 -27.77
CA ILE A 360 15.30 4.57 -29.16
C ILE A 360 16.53 4.56 -30.05
N GLU A 361 17.44 5.54 -29.90
CA GLU A 361 18.71 5.61 -30.64
C GLU A 361 19.63 4.44 -30.27
N ASP A 362 19.79 4.16 -28.96
CA ASP A 362 20.63 3.07 -28.47
C ASP A 362 20.18 1.70 -29.01
N LEU A 363 18.88 1.46 -29.07
CA LEU A 363 18.30 0.24 -29.62
C LEU A 363 18.12 0.29 -31.15
N LYS A 364 18.38 1.45 -31.78
CA LYS A 364 18.22 1.67 -33.23
C LYS A 364 16.83 1.33 -33.75
N LEU A 365 15.78 1.66 -32.99
CA LEU A 365 14.39 1.31 -33.29
C LEU A 365 13.79 2.22 -34.37
N ASN A 366 12.89 1.63 -35.17
CA ASN A 366 12.00 2.36 -36.05
C ASN A 366 10.69 1.59 -36.25
N LEU A 367 9.72 2.20 -36.90
CA LEU A 367 8.41 1.59 -37.14
C LEU A 367 8.55 0.29 -37.99
N ASN A 368 7.67 -0.66 -37.71
CA ASN A 368 7.63 -2.01 -38.28
C ASN A 368 8.78 -2.94 -37.88
N ASP A 369 9.70 -2.51 -36.99
CA ASP A 369 10.72 -3.41 -36.46
C ASP A 369 10.09 -4.44 -35.52
N GLU A 370 10.67 -5.63 -35.49
CA GLU A 370 10.34 -6.66 -34.50
C GLU A 370 11.14 -6.41 -33.24
N VAL A 371 10.44 -6.24 -32.11
CA VAL A 371 11.02 -5.88 -30.84
C VAL A 371 10.68 -6.90 -29.75
N SER A 372 11.64 -7.13 -28.88
CA SER A 372 11.42 -7.95 -27.69
C SER A 372 10.92 -7.09 -26.54
N ILE A 373 9.85 -7.50 -25.89
CA ILE A 373 9.24 -6.82 -24.75
C ILE A 373 9.20 -7.72 -23.52
N LYS A 374 9.26 -7.09 -22.35
CA LYS A 374 9.02 -7.75 -21.06
C LYS A 374 8.25 -6.84 -20.12
N LYS A 375 7.64 -7.40 -19.08
CA LYS A 375 7.07 -6.61 -17.98
C LYS A 375 8.14 -6.28 -16.95
N ALA A 376 8.44 -5.00 -16.75
CA ALA A 376 9.32 -4.56 -15.66
C ALA A 376 8.58 -4.65 -14.32
N GLY A 377 9.11 -5.45 -13.40
CA GLY A 377 8.50 -5.68 -12.08
C GLY A 377 7.10 -6.28 -12.16
N GLU A 378 6.83 -7.10 -13.20
CA GLU A 378 5.57 -7.81 -13.47
C GLU A 378 4.36 -6.90 -13.81
N ILE A 379 4.56 -5.58 -13.93
CA ILE A 379 3.48 -4.62 -14.12
C ILE A 379 3.63 -3.83 -15.42
N ILE A 380 4.76 -3.13 -15.62
CA ILE A 380 4.93 -2.16 -16.70
C ILE A 380 5.65 -2.80 -17.90
N PRO A 381 5.00 -2.91 -19.08
CA PRO A 381 5.67 -3.39 -20.27
C PRO A 381 6.76 -2.41 -20.74
N LYS A 382 7.92 -2.95 -21.13
CA LYS A 382 8.97 -2.17 -21.76
C LYS A 382 9.58 -2.93 -22.94
N VAL A 383 10.00 -2.21 -23.95
CA VAL A 383 10.85 -2.74 -25.02
C VAL A 383 12.25 -2.94 -24.46
N VAL A 384 12.86 -4.10 -24.67
CA VAL A 384 14.18 -4.43 -24.12
C VAL A 384 15.25 -4.66 -25.18
N ALA A 385 14.86 -5.03 -26.40
CA ALA A 385 15.79 -5.24 -27.48
C ALA A 385 15.12 -5.07 -28.85
N LEU A 386 15.91 -4.74 -29.85
CA LEU A 386 15.58 -4.94 -31.24
C LEU A 386 15.81 -6.41 -31.57
N LYS A 387 14.78 -7.14 -31.99
CA LYS A 387 14.87 -8.55 -32.38
C LYS A 387 15.27 -8.70 -33.86
N LYS A 388 14.55 -7.97 -34.72
CA LYS A 388 14.80 -7.96 -36.13
C LYS A 388 14.54 -6.58 -36.72
N LYS A 389 15.51 -6.09 -37.47
CA LYS A 389 15.39 -4.82 -38.20
C LYS A 389 14.60 -5.05 -39.48
N ASN A 390 13.42 -4.44 -39.58
CA ASN A 390 12.57 -4.52 -40.77
C ASN A 390 12.47 -3.15 -41.48
N SER A 391 13.02 -2.10 -40.88
CA SER A 391 12.97 -0.72 -41.37
C SER A 391 14.35 -0.17 -41.69
N ILE A 392 14.40 0.98 -42.36
CA ILE A 392 15.63 1.74 -42.61
C ILE A 392 15.75 2.90 -41.61
N GLY A 393 16.96 3.13 -41.09
CA GLY A 393 17.25 4.25 -40.18
C GLY A 393 16.72 4.03 -38.77
N VAL A 394 16.65 5.12 -38.03
CA VAL A 394 16.14 5.21 -36.64
C VAL A 394 14.94 6.16 -36.65
N PHE A 395 13.96 5.92 -35.79
CA PHE A 395 12.78 6.78 -35.64
C PHE A 395 13.20 8.22 -35.38
N ALA A 396 12.61 9.16 -36.12
CA ALA A 396 12.92 10.57 -35.98
C ALA A 396 12.43 11.13 -34.65
N LYS A 397 13.25 11.95 -34.01
CA LYS A 397 12.93 12.62 -32.76
C LYS A 397 11.70 13.51 -32.91
N ILE A 398 10.76 13.39 -31.97
CA ILE A 398 9.57 14.25 -31.93
C ILE A 398 9.99 15.62 -31.39
N LEU A 399 9.77 16.67 -32.15
CA LEU A 399 10.24 18.02 -31.83
C LEU A 399 9.17 18.94 -31.24
N THR A 400 7.90 18.56 -31.32
CA THR A 400 6.76 19.38 -30.85
C THR A 400 5.91 18.64 -29.85
N CYS A 401 5.38 19.35 -28.86
CA CYS A 401 4.45 18.81 -27.88
C CYS A 401 3.09 18.53 -28.54
N PRO A 402 2.53 17.30 -28.46
CA PRO A 402 1.26 16.97 -29.10
C PRO A 402 0.07 17.66 -28.45
N ALA A 403 0.19 18.15 -27.22
CA ALA A 403 -0.89 18.78 -26.47
C ALA A 403 -0.98 20.30 -26.65
N CYS A 404 0.16 20.98 -26.86
CA CYS A 404 0.18 22.45 -26.97
C CYS A 404 0.93 22.98 -28.20
N ASN A 405 1.45 22.11 -29.08
CA ASN A 405 2.18 22.42 -30.30
C ASN A 405 3.45 23.30 -30.12
N GLN A 406 3.91 23.50 -28.87
CA GLN A 406 5.17 24.19 -28.61
C GLN A 406 6.37 23.28 -28.84
N ALA A 407 7.51 23.85 -29.18
CA ALA A 407 8.76 23.11 -29.33
C ALA A 407 9.17 22.44 -28.03
N LEU A 408 9.62 21.20 -28.13
CA LEU A 408 10.20 20.46 -27.00
C LEU A 408 11.67 20.84 -26.87
N ILE A 409 12.15 20.99 -25.62
CA ILE A 409 13.50 21.45 -25.30
C ILE A 409 14.31 20.27 -24.75
N ASP A 410 15.53 20.07 -25.25
CA ASP A 410 16.46 19.08 -24.70
C ASP A 410 17.09 19.56 -23.40
N THR A 411 17.08 18.73 -22.38
CA THR A 411 17.73 19.03 -21.10
C THR A 411 19.12 18.37 -21.04
N LYS A 412 20.17 19.16 -20.78
CA LYS A 412 21.53 18.63 -20.66
C LYS A 412 21.73 17.71 -19.44
N THR A 413 20.96 17.92 -18.38
CA THR A 413 21.14 17.23 -17.09
C THR A 413 20.41 15.88 -16.96
N LEU A 414 19.35 15.66 -17.76
CA LEU A 414 18.48 14.47 -17.61
C LEU A 414 18.44 13.59 -18.87
N ASN A 415 19.15 13.95 -19.94
CA ASN A 415 19.05 13.27 -21.25
C ASN A 415 17.59 13.11 -21.73
N ASN A 416 16.71 14.05 -21.37
CA ASN A 416 15.29 14.03 -21.70
C ASN A 416 14.89 15.31 -22.44
N GLN A 417 13.77 15.23 -23.14
CA GLN A 417 13.07 16.39 -23.67
C GLN A 417 12.04 16.87 -22.63
N ILE A 418 11.75 18.16 -22.62
CA ILE A 418 10.70 18.77 -21.82
C ILE A 418 9.79 19.66 -22.65
N CYS A 419 8.51 19.68 -22.32
CA CYS A 419 7.61 20.76 -22.69
C CYS A 419 7.70 21.84 -21.62
N SER A 420 8.17 23.04 -22.01
CA SER A 420 8.35 24.18 -21.09
C SER A 420 7.13 25.10 -21.01
N ASN A 421 6.07 24.79 -21.73
CA ASN A 421 4.85 25.60 -21.71
C ASN A 421 4.03 25.35 -20.43
N TYR A 422 3.97 26.33 -19.54
CA TYR A 422 3.21 26.26 -18.29
C TYR A 422 1.69 26.13 -18.51
N GLU A 423 1.17 26.60 -19.65
CA GLU A 423 -0.24 26.49 -20.02
C GLU A 423 -0.56 25.19 -20.79
N CYS A 424 0.42 24.26 -20.89
CA CYS A 424 0.18 22.99 -21.54
C CYS A 424 -0.91 22.18 -20.81
N SER A 425 -1.95 21.78 -21.53
CA SER A 425 -3.08 21.05 -20.97
C SER A 425 -2.69 19.75 -20.27
N GLU A 426 -1.77 18.98 -20.86
CA GLU A 426 -1.27 17.73 -20.24
C GLU A 426 -0.54 18.00 -18.94
N ILE A 427 0.32 19.01 -18.87
CA ILE A 427 1.03 19.38 -17.63
C ILE A 427 0.02 19.76 -16.54
N ASN A 428 -0.97 20.59 -16.88
CA ASN A 428 -1.96 21.05 -15.90
C ASN A 428 -2.88 19.91 -15.44
N ILE A 429 -3.35 19.05 -16.34
CA ILE A 429 -4.11 17.85 -15.97
C ILE A 429 -3.29 16.98 -15.00
N ARG A 430 -2.02 16.68 -15.31
CA ARG A 430 -1.15 15.86 -14.46
C ARG A 430 -0.84 16.52 -13.10
N LYS A 431 -0.72 17.84 -13.04
CA LYS A 431 -0.58 18.58 -11.77
C LYS A 431 -1.85 18.43 -10.91
N ILE A 432 -3.03 18.62 -11.49
CA ILE A 432 -4.31 18.48 -10.78
C ILE A 432 -4.50 17.04 -10.28
N VAL A 433 -4.24 16.03 -11.12
CA VAL A 433 -4.29 14.62 -10.73
C VAL A 433 -3.33 14.29 -9.59
N HIS A 434 -2.11 14.82 -9.65
CA HIS A 434 -1.13 14.64 -8.57
C HIS A 434 -1.59 15.28 -7.26
N PHE A 435 -2.10 16.51 -7.33
CA PHE A 435 -2.62 17.23 -6.17
C PHE A 435 -3.81 16.51 -5.51
N ALA A 436 -4.70 15.93 -6.33
CA ALA A 436 -5.85 15.16 -5.85
C ALA A 436 -5.50 13.73 -5.40
N SER A 437 -4.26 13.26 -5.64
CA SER A 437 -3.87 11.87 -5.39
C SER A 437 -3.92 11.46 -3.92
N ARG A 438 -3.95 10.14 -3.65
CA ARG A 438 -4.05 9.57 -2.30
C ARG A 438 -2.93 10.02 -1.35
N GLN A 439 -1.71 10.22 -1.88
CA GLN A 439 -0.56 10.65 -1.08
C GLN A 439 -0.50 12.17 -0.85
N ALA A 440 -1.31 12.93 -1.59
CA ALA A 440 -1.46 14.37 -1.45
C ALA A 440 -2.76 14.68 -0.71
N LEU A 441 -3.73 15.33 -1.34
CA LEU A 441 -4.96 15.73 -0.66
C LEU A 441 -6.05 14.65 -0.63
N ASN A 442 -5.84 13.51 -1.28
CA ASN A 442 -6.75 12.36 -1.32
C ASN A 442 -8.21 12.75 -1.67
N ILE A 443 -8.39 13.49 -2.76
CA ILE A 443 -9.71 13.93 -3.21
C ILE A 443 -10.37 12.80 -4.01
N GLU A 444 -11.21 12.02 -3.34
CA GLU A 444 -11.93 10.92 -3.96
C GLU A 444 -12.89 11.44 -5.05
N GLY A 445 -12.89 10.79 -6.21
CA GLY A 445 -13.70 11.19 -7.36
C GLY A 445 -12.96 12.05 -8.39
N LEU A 446 -11.80 12.65 -8.06
CA LEU A 446 -10.95 13.37 -9.03
C LEU A 446 -9.86 12.47 -9.62
N ALA A 447 -10.24 11.34 -10.20
CA ALA A 447 -9.32 10.50 -10.99
C ALA A 447 -9.00 11.16 -12.35
N GLU A 448 -7.93 10.68 -13.01
CA GLU A 448 -7.42 11.25 -14.27
C GLU A 448 -8.50 11.45 -15.35
N GLY A 449 -9.39 10.48 -15.54
CA GLY A 449 -10.48 10.59 -16.52
C GLY A 449 -11.45 11.72 -16.21
N ILE A 450 -11.77 11.93 -14.91
CA ILE A 450 -12.66 13.02 -14.47
C ILE A 450 -11.98 14.38 -14.60
N VAL A 451 -10.71 14.48 -14.18
CA VAL A 451 -9.91 15.71 -14.32
C VAL A 451 -9.79 16.09 -15.78
N SER A 452 -9.45 15.16 -16.67
CA SER A 452 -9.35 15.40 -18.12
C SER A 452 -10.68 15.89 -18.70
N LYS A 453 -11.80 15.26 -18.27
CA LYS A 453 -13.13 15.67 -18.72
C LYS A 453 -13.49 17.07 -18.23
N PHE A 454 -13.24 17.38 -16.95
CA PHE A 454 -13.51 18.71 -16.39
C PHE A 454 -12.59 19.78 -16.99
N TYR A 455 -11.36 19.41 -17.34
CA TYR A 455 -10.45 20.30 -18.06
C TYR A 455 -10.98 20.66 -19.44
N GLN A 456 -11.48 19.67 -20.21
CA GLN A 456 -12.09 19.86 -21.53
C GLN A 456 -13.37 20.74 -21.46
N LEU A 457 -14.19 20.53 -20.42
CA LEU A 457 -15.42 21.30 -20.19
C LEU A 457 -15.15 22.72 -19.65
N GLY A 458 -13.90 23.04 -19.30
CA GLY A 458 -13.52 24.34 -18.78
C GLY A 458 -13.79 24.56 -17.29
N PHE A 459 -14.19 23.49 -16.55
CA PHE A 459 -14.44 23.57 -15.11
C PHE A 459 -13.16 23.58 -14.28
N LEU A 460 -12.09 22.92 -14.77
CA LEU A 460 -10.78 22.87 -14.16
C LEU A 460 -9.71 23.30 -15.17
N LYS A 461 -8.88 24.25 -14.82
CA LYS A 461 -7.68 24.65 -15.57
C LYS A 461 -6.43 24.62 -14.73
N LYS A 462 -6.54 24.96 -13.45
CA LYS A 462 -5.45 25.03 -12.47
C LYS A 462 -5.85 24.28 -11.18
N ILE A 463 -4.89 24.05 -10.30
CA ILE A 463 -5.11 23.30 -9.04
C ILE A 463 -6.17 23.99 -8.16
N ASP A 464 -6.10 25.31 -8.03
CA ASP A 464 -7.01 26.10 -7.18
C ASP A 464 -8.47 26.09 -7.68
N ASP A 465 -8.72 25.79 -8.96
CA ASP A 465 -10.07 25.67 -9.50
C ASP A 465 -10.86 24.49 -8.88
N ILE A 466 -10.16 23.50 -8.29
CA ILE A 466 -10.80 22.40 -7.53
C ILE A 466 -11.75 22.97 -6.46
N PHE A 467 -11.33 24.02 -5.77
CA PHE A 467 -12.08 24.61 -4.66
C PHE A 467 -13.15 25.60 -5.13
N LYS A 468 -13.16 25.91 -6.44
CA LYS A 468 -14.17 26.74 -7.11
C LYS A 468 -15.24 25.92 -7.85
N LEU A 469 -15.12 24.58 -7.89
CA LEU A 469 -16.02 23.71 -8.67
C LEU A 469 -17.50 23.86 -8.32
N ASN A 470 -17.82 24.33 -7.12
CA ASN A 470 -19.21 24.54 -6.71
C ASN A 470 -19.99 25.53 -7.63
N GLN A 471 -19.30 26.47 -8.27
CA GLN A 471 -19.91 27.37 -9.25
C GLN A 471 -20.42 26.68 -10.52
N PHE A 472 -19.94 25.44 -10.77
CA PHE A 472 -20.35 24.59 -11.91
C PHE A 472 -21.24 23.42 -11.49
N ALA A 473 -21.74 23.40 -10.23
CA ALA A 473 -22.48 22.26 -9.67
C ALA A 473 -23.65 21.80 -10.57
N ASP A 474 -24.50 22.73 -11.00
CA ASP A 474 -25.64 22.42 -11.86
C ASP A 474 -25.24 21.89 -13.24
N GLN A 475 -24.16 22.43 -13.81
CA GLN A 475 -23.62 21.97 -15.09
C GLN A 475 -23.04 20.56 -14.98
N ILE A 476 -22.34 20.26 -13.86
CA ILE A 476 -21.77 18.93 -13.58
C ILE A 476 -22.90 17.93 -13.37
N ILE A 477 -23.89 18.23 -12.52
CA ILE A 477 -25.03 17.34 -12.21
C ILE A 477 -25.80 16.95 -13.46
N ASN A 478 -26.01 17.90 -14.38
CA ASN A 478 -26.78 17.69 -15.60
C ASN A 478 -25.97 17.12 -16.76
N HIS A 479 -24.66 16.99 -16.63
CA HIS A 479 -23.80 16.43 -17.67
C HIS A 479 -23.92 14.90 -17.71
N LYS A 480 -24.04 14.31 -18.91
CA LYS A 480 -24.11 12.85 -19.12
C LYS A 480 -22.91 12.14 -18.48
N GLY A 481 -23.19 11.19 -17.61
CA GLY A 481 -22.19 10.40 -16.88
C GLY A 481 -21.88 10.92 -15.46
N PHE A 482 -22.46 12.05 -15.07
CA PHE A 482 -22.43 12.58 -13.72
C PHE A 482 -23.87 12.72 -13.20
N GLY A 483 -24.07 12.87 -11.91
CA GLY A 483 -25.39 13.04 -11.33
C GLY A 483 -25.28 13.61 -9.92
N PRO A 484 -26.43 13.87 -9.25
CA PRO A 484 -26.44 14.48 -7.91
C PRO A 484 -25.59 13.75 -6.89
N LYS A 485 -25.63 12.40 -6.90
CA LYS A 485 -24.81 11.57 -5.97
C LYS A 485 -23.32 11.70 -6.24
N PHE A 486 -22.90 11.70 -7.52
CA PHE A 486 -21.51 11.91 -7.89
C PHE A 486 -21.01 13.27 -7.37
N TRP A 487 -21.79 14.34 -7.64
CA TRP A 487 -21.45 15.69 -7.21
C TRP A 487 -21.37 15.80 -5.69
N SER A 488 -22.36 15.29 -4.96
CA SER A 488 -22.38 15.31 -3.51
C SER A 488 -21.15 14.63 -2.90
N ASN A 489 -20.77 13.45 -3.41
CA ASN A 489 -19.58 12.73 -2.96
C ASN A 489 -18.30 13.52 -3.27
N LEU A 490 -18.16 14.02 -4.49
CA LEU A 490 -16.99 14.79 -4.90
C LEU A 490 -16.83 16.07 -4.07
N TRP A 491 -17.93 16.83 -3.88
CA TRP A 491 -17.88 18.07 -3.11
C TRP A 491 -17.58 17.83 -1.62
N THR A 492 -18.08 16.73 -1.06
CA THR A 492 -17.73 16.28 0.29
C THR A 492 -16.26 15.97 0.38
N ALA A 493 -15.69 15.23 -0.58
CA ALA A 493 -14.27 14.90 -0.60
C ALA A 493 -13.38 16.15 -0.72
N ILE A 494 -13.77 17.13 -1.57
CA ILE A 494 -13.05 18.41 -1.71
C ILE A 494 -13.05 19.19 -0.39
N ASN A 495 -14.17 19.25 0.32
CA ASN A 495 -14.23 19.94 1.60
C ASN A 495 -13.45 19.22 2.71
N GLN A 496 -13.45 17.90 2.73
CA GLN A 496 -12.61 17.12 3.65
C GLN A 496 -11.12 17.33 3.39
N ALA A 497 -10.72 17.47 2.12
CA ALA A 497 -9.34 17.69 1.72
C ALA A 497 -8.77 19.03 2.21
N LYS A 498 -9.61 20.01 2.57
CA LYS A 498 -9.17 21.27 3.20
C LYS A 498 -8.48 21.06 4.57
N ASN A 499 -8.79 19.95 5.24
CA ASN A 499 -8.20 19.59 6.55
C ASN A 499 -6.94 18.69 6.38
N THR A 500 -6.24 18.80 5.26
CA THR A 500 -5.02 18.03 4.98
C THR A 500 -3.86 18.44 5.90
N SER A 501 -2.82 17.62 5.99
CA SER A 501 -1.57 17.99 6.68
C SER A 501 -0.67 18.86 5.80
N LEU A 502 0.22 19.65 6.40
CA LEU A 502 1.12 20.53 5.64
C LEU A 502 2.07 19.74 4.74
N GLU A 503 2.59 18.61 5.21
CA GLU A 503 3.45 17.73 4.39
C GLU A 503 2.72 17.14 3.19
N ALA A 504 1.45 16.73 3.34
CA ALA A 504 0.66 16.22 2.23
C ALA A 504 0.34 17.32 1.20
N LEU A 505 0.07 18.53 1.68
CA LEU A 505 -0.16 19.70 0.83
C LEU A 505 1.11 20.09 0.05
N ILE A 506 2.27 20.20 0.72
CA ILE A 506 3.55 20.50 0.07
C ILE A 506 3.91 19.43 -0.97
N PHE A 507 3.69 18.15 -0.64
CA PHE A 507 3.85 17.08 -1.63
C PHE A 507 2.89 17.25 -2.81
N GLY A 508 1.64 17.62 -2.55
CA GLY A 508 0.60 17.86 -3.56
C GLY A 508 0.93 19.01 -4.52
N LEU A 509 1.66 20.05 -4.08
CA LEU A 509 2.13 21.13 -4.94
C LEU A 509 3.04 20.63 -6.08
N GLY A 510 3.61 19.42 -5.95
CA GLY A 510 4.35 18.76 -7.01
C GLY A 510 5.70 19.38 -7.34
N ILE A 511 6.35 20.03 -6.35
CA ILE A 511 7.70 20.61 -6.47
C ILE A 511 8.66 19.53 -6.97
N GLY A 512 9.44 19.84 -8.01
CA GLY A 512 10.42 18.91 -8.57
C GLY A 512 11.39 18.38 -7.51
N GLN A 513 11.85 17.13 -7.61
CA GLN A 513 12.80 16.49 -6.70
C GLN A 513 12.33 16.39 -5.23
N LEU A 514 11.09 16.77 -4.91
CA LEU A 514 10.54 16.76 -3.56
C LEU A 514 9.53 15.60 -3.41
N GLY A 515 9.98 14.47 -2.84
CA GLY A 515 9.11 13.35 -2.48
C GLY A 515 8.45 13.55 -1.12
N THR A 516 7.63 12.58 -0.67
CA THR A 516 6.91 12.63 0.62
C THR A 516 7.83 12.86 1.82
N LYS A 517 9.02 12.22 1.86
CA LYS A 517 10.01 12.44 2.94
C LYS A 517 10.53 13.87 2.95
N GLY A 518 10.90 14.41 1.78
CA GLY A 518 11.36 15.80 1.66
C GLY A 518 10.24 16.78 2.02
N ALA A 519 9.01 16.55 1.58
CA ALA A 519 7.86 17.37 1.91
C ALA A 519 7.61 17.45 3.43
N LYS A 520 7.78 16.33 4.18
CA LYS A 520 7.69 16.32 5.65
C LYS A 520 8.75 17.21 6.29
N ILE A 521 10.01 17.15 5.79
CA ILE A 521 11.10 17.99 6.30
C ILE A 521 10.82 19.47 6.02
N ILE A 522 10.42 19.81 4.78
CA ILE A 522 10.10 21.20 4.41
C ILE A 522 8.89 21.72 5.19
N ALA A 523 7.88 20.87 5.48
CA ALA A 523 6.76 21.26 6.32
C ALA A 523 7.19 21.64 7.74
N GLN A 524 8.15 20.92 8.31
CA GLN A 524 8.70 21.23 9.63
C GLN A 524 9.48 22.56 9.67
N GLU A 525 10.15 22.92 8.58
CA GLU A 525 10.87 24.20 8.48
C GLU A 525 9.90 25.35 8.16
N ALA A 526 8.97 25.15 7.25
CA ALA A 526 8.02 26.16 6.81
C ALA A 526 6.94 26.48 7.88
N GLN A 527 6.54 25.53 8.70
CA GLN A 527 5.49 25.59 9.72
C GLN A 527 4.07 25.81 9.17
N ASN A 528 3.89 26.56 8.08
CA ASN A 528 2.65 26.83 7.36
C ASN A 528 2.95 27.27 5.91
N LEU A 529 1.92 27.62 5.13
CA LEU A 529 2.09 28.03 3.73
C LEU A 529 2.76 29.41 3.59
N GLU A 530 2.53 30.34 4.50
CA GLU A 530 3.26 31.62 4.51
C GLU A 530 4.74 31.42 4.79
N GLY A 531 5.10 30.52 5.71
CA GLY A 531 6.48 30.14 5.96
C GLY A 531 7.13 29.43 4.78
N LEU A 532 6.35 28.65 3.99
CA LEU A 532 6.85 28.04 2.76
C LEU A 532 7.30 29.12 1.73
N LEU A 533 6.57 30.23 1.66
CA LEU A 533 6.94 31.37 0.79
C LEU A 533 8.18 32.12 1.28
N ASN A 534 8.56 31.98 2.55
CA ASN A 534 9.64 32.70 3.22
C ASN A 534 10.75 31.77 3.74
N LEU A 535 10.98 30.63 3.10
CA LEU A 535 11.98 29.64 3.53
C LEU A 535 13.40 30.21 3.56
N ASP A 536 14.12 29.91 4.64
CA ASP A 536 15.56 30.17 4.73
C ASP A 536 16.35 29.05 4.06
N TYR A 537 16.88 29.34 2.88
CA TYR A 537 17.62 28.36 2.08
C TYR A 537 19.01 28.02 2.66
N GLU A 538 19.61 28.89 3.48
CA GLU A 538 20.88 28.59 4.14
C GLU A 538 20.66 27.54 5.23
N GLN A 539 19.59 27.67 6.01
CA GLN A 539 19.20 26.66 6.98
C GLN A 539 18.88 25.31 6.32
N LEU A 540 18.20 25.31 5.17
CA LEU A 540 17.88 24.10 4.44
C LEU A 540 19.12 23.32 3.99
N ASN A 541 20.24 24.00 3.66
CA ASN A 541 21.51 23.35 3.29
C ASN A 541 22.13 22.54 4.45
N ALA A 542 21.83 22.88 5.70
CA ALA A 542 22.32 22.17 6.88
C ALA A 542 21.51 20.93 7.21
N ILE A 543 20.34 20.75 6.58
CA ILE A 543 19.41 19.65 6.92
C ILE A 543 19.82 18.38 6.17
N LYS A 544 20.03 17.32 6.94
CA LYS A 544 20.26 15.99 6.37
C LYS A 544 19.09 15.56 5.50
N ASP A 545 19.39 14.95 4.35
CA ASP A 545 18.40 14.45 3.35
C ASP A 545 17.76 15.56 2.46
N ILE A 546 18.15 16.83 2.59
CA ILE A 546 17.85 17.90 1.63
C ILE A 546 19.14 18.30 0.91
N GLY A 547 19.26 17.93 -0.35
CA GLY A 547 20.45 18.22 -1.15
C GLY A 547 20.30 19.52 -1.97
N PRO A 548 21.43 20.02 -2.54
CA PRO A 548 21.43 21.24 -3.36
C PRO A 548 20.43 21.20 -4.53
N ILE A 549 20.25 20.04 -5.15
CA ILE A 549 19.29 19.85 -6.27
C ILE A 549 17.85 20.07 -5.81
N THR A 550 17.51 19.61 -4.61
CA THR A 550 16.16 19.79 -4.03
C THR A 550 15.92 21.27 -3.69
N ILE A 551 16.92 21.93 -3.11
CA ILE A 551 16.84 23.36 -2.77
C ILE A 551 16.66 24.19 -4.04
N GLU A 552 17.41 23.91 -5.10
CA GLU A 552 17.28 24.62 -6.37
C GLU A 552 15.90 24.40 -7.01
N ALA A 553 15.35 23.19 -6.90
CA ALA A 553 14.00 22.91 -7.36
C ALA A 553 12.94 23.70 -6.58
N ILE A 554 13.09 23.82 -5.24
CA ILE A 554 12.19 24.63 -4.39
C ILE A 554 12.31 26.12 -4.79
N LYS A 555 13.52 26.65 -4.93
CA LYS A 555 13.76 28.04 -5.38
C LYS A 555 13.10 28.31 -6.72
N THR A 556 13.34 27.45 -7.71
CA THR A 556 12.75 27.56 -9.04
C THR A 556 11.23 27.57 -8.98
N TYR A 557 10.63 26.71 -8.14
CA TYR A 557 9.18 26.65 -7.98
C TYR A 557 8.62 27.94 -7.35
N LEU A 558 9.24 28.43 -6.27
CA LEU A 558 8.80 29.62 -5.53
C LEU A 558 9.17 30.95 -6.23
N ASN A 559 10.07 30.96 -7.21
CA ASN A 559 10.34 32.14 -8.05
C ASN A 559 9.27 32.31 -9.14
N HIS A 560 8.42 31.35 -9.41
CA HIS A 560 7.39 31.45 -10.43
C HIS A 560 6.11 32.05 -9.86
N GLN A 561 5.66 33.20 -10.45
CA GLN A 561 4.53 33.97 -9.92
C GLN A 561 3.23 33.16 -9.83
N ASP A 562 2.95 32.27 -10.80
CA ASP A 562 1.75 31.44 -10.76
C ASP A 562 1.74 30.47 -9.57
N ASN A 563 2.89 29.95 -9.16
CA ASN A 563 2.99 29.07 -8.01
C ASN A 563 2.81 29.85 -6.69
N ILE A 564 3.35 31.08 -6.63
CA ILE A 564 3.11 31.99 -5.49
C ILE A 564 1.61 32.30 -5.39
N ASN A 565 0.98 32.65 -6.51
CA ASN A 565 -0.45 32.93 -6.56
C ASN A 565 -1.28 31.70 -6.16
N LEU A 566 -0.91 30.50 -6.62
CA LEU A 566 -1.55 29.26 -6.20
C LEU A 566 -1.51 29.09 -4.68
N ILE A 567 -0.35 29.27 -4.06
CA ILE A 567 -0.19 29.14 -2.59
C ILE A 567 -1.09 30.16 -1.87
N LYS A 568 -1.11 31.42 -2.33
CA LYS A 568 -1.97 32.46 -1.76
C LYS A 568 -3.45 32.13 -1.91
N ASN A 569 -3.89 31.69 -3.09
CA ASN A 569 -5.26 31.26 -3.32
C ASN A 569 -5.68 30.11 -2.43
N LEU A 570 -4.78 29.14 -2.16
CA LEU A 570 -5.07 28.04 -1.23
C LEU A 570 -5.30 28.55 0.19
N ILE A 571 -4.51 29.54 0.65
CA ILE A 571 -4.71 30.20 1.94
C ILE A 571 -6.07 30.91 1.98
N ASP A 572 -6.42 31.65 0.92
CA ASP A 572 -7.73 32.35 0.80
C ASP A 572 -8.92 31.39 0.81
N PHE A 573 -8.76 30.15 0.32
CA PHE A 573 -9.76 29.08 0.45
C PHE A 573 -9.82 28.42 1.83
N GLY A 574 -9.03 28.91 2.79
CA GLY A 574 -8.98 28.39 4.15
C GLY A 574 -8.13 27.10 4.28
N ILE A 575 -7.22 26.85 3.33
CA ILE A 575 -6.32 25.69 3.34
C ILE A 575 -4.96 26.18 3.79
N ASN A 576 -4.76 26.25 5.08
CA ASN A 576 -3.46 26.63 5.67
C ASN A 576 -3.15 25.75 6.88
N PRO A 577 -2.88 24.46 6.64
CA PRO A 577 -2.52 23.55 7.73
C PRO A 577 -1.22 24.01 8.40
N GLN A 578 -1.19 23.87 9.71
CA GLN A 578 0.03 24.12 10.48
C GLN A 578 0.83 22.82 10.57
N ALA A 579 2.16 22.91 10.52
CA ALA A 579 3.00 21.79 10.88
C ALA A 579 2.70 21.34 12.30
N LEU A 580 2.78 20.06 12.56
CA LEU A 580 2.75 19.56 13.93
C LEU A 580 3.88 20.26 14.70
N LYS A 581 3.53 21.16 15.62
CA LYS A 581 4.51 21.84 16.46
C LYS A 581 5.30 20.78 17.20
N THR A 582 6.53 20.54 16.79
CA THR A 582 7.53 20.02 17.71
C THR A 582 7.75 21.15 18.72
N ASN A 583 7.32 20.98 19.97
CA ASN A 583 7.71 21.89 21.03
C ASN A 583 9.24 21.85 21.07
N LYS A 584 9.88 22.85 20.46
CA LYS A 584 11.32 23.10 20.59
C LYS A 584 11.59 23.71 21.97
N ASP A 585 11.00 23.14 23.01
CA ASP A 585 11.40 23.48 24.35
C ASP A 585 12.78 22.86 24.57
N VAL A 586 13.81 23.66 24.41
CA VAL A 586 15.24 23.27 24.54
C VAL A 586 15.51 22.67 25.94
N ASN A 587 14.65 22.98 26.92
CA ASN A 587 14.72 22.47 28.28
C ASN A 587 13.96 21.14 28.46
N ASN A 588 13.24 20.67 27.45
CA ASN A 588 12.52 19.40 27.55
C ASN A 588 13.50 18.22 27.60
N PHE A 589 13.26 17.29 28.53
CA PHE A 589 14.10 16.09 28.70
C PHE A 589 14.36 15.30 27.41
N PHE A 590 13.40 15.28 26.51
CA PHE A 590 13.45 14.50 25.27
C PHE A 590 14.16 15.21 24.11
N TYR A 591 14.34 16.53 24.19
CA TYR A 591 14.82 17.34 23.08
C TYR A 591 16.19 16.89 22.56
N ASN A 592 16.25 16.67 21.25
CA ASN A 592 17.45 16.25 20.47
C ASN A 592 18.12 14.95 20.95
N LYS A 593 17.47 14.14 21.81
CA LYS A 593 17.96 12.85 22.28
C LYS A 593 17.34 11.71 21.46
N THR A 594 18.11 10.66 21.24
CA THR A 594 17.67 9.47 20.46
C THR A 594 17.18 8.37 21.41
N PHE A 595 15.93 7.97 21.24
CA PHE A 595 15.32 6.89 22.01
C PHE A 595 15.06 5.67 21.12
N VAL A 596 15.12 4.50 21.72
CA VAL A 596 14.69 3.23 21.13
C VAL A 596 13.56 2.70 22.00
N ILE A 597 12.46 2.27 21.39
CA ILE A 597 11.34 1.66 22.10
C ILE A 597 11.31 0.17 21.82
N SER A 598 11.16 -0.65 22.85
CA SER A 598 11.12 -2.11 22.73
C SER A 598 10.21 -2.74 23.78
N GLY A 599 9.53 -3.83 23.41
CA GLY A 599 8.52 -4.47 24.26
C GLY A 599 7.11 -3.93 23.98
N THR A 600 6.11 -4.49 24.68
CA THR A 600 4.72 -4.10 24.63
C THR A 600 4.47 -3.04 25.70
N LEU A 601 3.92 -1.90 25.32
CA LEU A 601 3.56 -0.80 26.21
C LEU A 601 2.05 -0.80 26.40
N SER A 602 1.56 -0.16 27.46
CA SER A 602 0.12 -0.05 27.77
C SER A 602 -0.63 0.79 26.74
N ARG A 603 0.09 1.74 26.08
CA ARG A 603 -0.43 2.61 25.03
C ARG A 603 0.10 2.16 23.65
N PRO A 604 -0.65 2.40 22.55
CA PRO A 604 -0.17 2.14 21.21
C PRO A 604 1.20 2.78 20.97
N ARG A 605 2.14 1.99 20.43
CA ARG A 605 3.53 2.43 20.22
C ARG A 605 3.64 3.70 19.38
N GLN A 606 2.75 3.86 18.40
CA GLN A 606 2.75 5.03 17.52
C GLN A 606 2.37 6.29 18.27
N GLU A 607 1.41 6.23 19.19
CA GLU A 607 1.04 7.38 20.03
C GLU A 607 2.21 7.86 20.89
N ILE A 608 2.97 6.91 21.45
CA ILE A 608 4.16 7.23 22.25
C ILE A 608 5.26 7.83 21.36
N ILE A 609 5.47 7.28 20.16
CA ILE A 609 6.41 7.85 19.18
C ILE A 609 6.02 9.28 18.83
N ASP A 610 4.75 9.51 18.48
CA ASP A 610 4.25 10.84 18.11
C ASP A 610 4.38 11.84 19.25
N GLU A 611 4.16 11.39 20.48
CA GLU A 611 4.30 12.23 21.68
C GLU A 611 5.75 12.58 21.99
N LEU A 612 6.67 11.62 21.84
CA LEU A 612 8.11 11.85 22.00
C LEU A 612 8.67 12.74 20.89
N GLU A 613 8.26 12.51 19.63
CA GLU A 613 8.66 13.35 18.49
C GLU A 613 8.11 14.78 18.63
N LYS A 614 6.89 14.97 19.15
CA LYS A 614 6.35 16.30 19.48
C LYS A 614 7.21 17.05 20.50
N ARG A 615 7.86 16.33 21.42
CA ARG A 615 8.78 16.87 22.41
C ARG A 615 10.23 16.97 21.93
N GLY A 616 10.48 16.74 20.64
CA GLY A 616 11.79 16.88 20.01
C GLY A 616 12.71 15.68 20.14
N ALA A 617 12.22 14.51 20.57
CA ALA A 617 12.98 13.26 20.56
C ALA A 617 13.21 12.74 19.13
N LYS A 618 14.30 12.01 18.95
CA LYS A 618 14.58 11.21 17.76
C LYS A 618 14.32 9.75 18.07
N ILE A 619 13.49 9.08 17.27
CA ILE A 619 13.18 7.66 17.49
C ILE A 619 13.98 6.80 16.52
N SER A 620 14.67 5.77 17.07
CA SER A 620 15.44 4.80 16.29
C SER A 620 14.88 3.40 16.50
N SER A 621 14.95 2.57 15.46
CA SER A 621 14.57 1.15 15.54
C SER A 621 15.67 0.26 16.14
N SER A 622 16.91 0.75 16.15
CA SER A 622 18.09 -0.02 16.61
C SER A 622 18.94 0.76 17.62
N ILE A 623 19.50 0.02 18.58
CA ILE A 623 20.40 0.57 19.61
C ILE A 623 21.78 0.79 19.00
N SER A 624 22.34 1.99 19.22
CA SER A 624 23.68 2.42 18.80
C SER A 624 24.33 3.26 19.89
N LYS A 625 25.61 3.60 19.74
CA LYS A 625 26.33 4.52 20.66
C LYS A 625 25.67 5.91 20.80
N ASN A 626 24.83 6.28 19.83
CA ASN A 626 24.10 7.55 19.84
C ASN A 626 22.71 7.44 20.48
N THR A 627 22.32 6.26 20.98
CA THR A 627 21.04 6.05 21.68
C THR A 627 21.18 6.60 23.09
N PHE A 628 20.29 7.54 23.45
CA PHE A 628 20.27 8.12 24.79
C PHE A 628 19.68 7.17 25.81
N ALA A 629 18.50 6.59 25.50
CA ALA A 629 17.87 5.60 26.37
C ALA A 629 17.04 4.58 25.57
N LEU A 630 16.85 3.40 26.16
CA LEU A 630 15.94 2.35 25.70
C LEU A 630 14.69 2.36 26.57
N ILE A 631 13.56 2.71 25.95
CA ILE A 631 12.24 2.61 26.58
C ILE A 631 11.80 1.15 26.49
N VAL A 632 11.51 0.58 27.66
CA VAL A 632 11.23 -0.84 27.83
C VAL A 632 9.80 -1.07 28.29
N GLY A 633 9.04 -1.83 27.48
CA GLY A 633 7.75 -2.37 27.85
C GLY A 633 7.84 -3.82 28.32
N GLU A 634 6.69 -4.48 28.48
CA GLU A 634 6.61 -5.89 28.77
C GLU A 634 7.13 -6.73 27.57
N ASN A 635 7.60 -7.95 27.84
CA ASN A 635 8.07 -8.92 26.84
C ASN A 635 9.20 -8.41 25.93
N ILE A 636 10.12 -7.65 26.49
CA ILE A 636 11.30 -7.16 25.74
C ILE A 636 12.28 -8.28 25.44
N GLY A 637 12.76 -8.36 24.19
CA GLY A 637 13.78 -9.33 23.78
C GLY A 637 15.14 -9.11 24.48
N LYS A 638 15.72 -10.17 25.05
CA LYS A 638 16.99 -10.15 25.80
C LYS A 638 18.14 -9.48 25.05
N ALA A 639 18.20 -9.64 23.72
CA ALA A 639 19.26 -9.07 22.88
C ALA A 639 19.34 -7.53 22.93
N LYS A 640 18.20 -6.83 23.01
CA LYS A 640 18.20 -5.35 23.12
C LYS A 640 18.62 -4.89 24.50
N ILE A 641 18.22 -5.60 25.57
CA ILE A 641 18.64 -5.29 26.93
C ILE A 641 20.15 -5.50 27.06
N THR A 642 20.69 -6.63 26.55
CA THR A 642 22.12 -6.93 26.57
C THR A 642 22.91 -5.85 25.85
N LYS A 643 22.50 -5.50 24.64
CA LYS A 643 23.15 -4.45 23.85
C LYS A 643 23.08 -3.07 24.49
N ALA A 644 21.97 -2.73 25.14
CA ALA A 644 21.86 -1.48 25.90
C ALA A 644 22.83 -1.48 27.10
N LYS A 645 22.94 -2.58 27.82
CA LYS A 645 23.90 -2.74 28.92
C LYS A 645 25.37 -2.67 28.45
N GLU A 646 25.71 -3.35 27.34
CA GLU A 646 27.06 -3.29 26.73
C GLU A 646 27.46 -1.88 26.33
N LEU A 647 26.52 -1.06 25.91
CA LEU A 647 26.73 0.34 25.48
C LEU A 647 26.47 1.35 26.60
N ASN A 648 26.23 0.90 27.85
CA ASN A 648 25.84 1.75 28.99
C ASN A 648 24.69 2.69 28.73
N ILE A 649 23.65 2.20 28.01
CA ILE A 649 22.46 2.97 27.67
C ILE A 649 21.42 2.80 28.78
N GLU A 650 20.83 3.91 29.22
CA GLU A 650 19.81 3.92 30.26
C GLU A 650 18.55 3.17 29.82
N LEU A 651 17.98 2.36 30.73
CA LEU A 651 16.68 1.71 30.54
C LEU A 651 15.60 2.54 31.24
N ILE A 652 14.58 2.94 30.47
CA ILE A 652 13.43 3.70 30.97
C ILE A 652 12.21 2.78 30.85
N ASP A 653 11.64 2.37 31.98
CA ASP A 653 10.41 1.61 32.00
C ASP A 653 9.19 2.53 31.72
N GLU A 654 8.02 1.92 31.53
CA GLU A 654 6.82 2.67 31.16
C GLU A 654 6.37 3.64 32.27
N ASN A 655 6.56 3.30 33.53
CA ASN A 655 6.18 4.19 34.64
C ASN A 655 7.08 5.44 34.68
N LYS A 656 8.39 5.25 34.52
CA LYS A 656 9.33 6.37 34.41
C LYS A 656 9.10 7.21 33.15
N LEU A 657 8.70 6.57 32.03
CA LEU A 657 8.33 7.29 30.83
C LEU A 657 7.10 8.17 31.07
N ILE A 658 6.07 7.65 31.72
CA ILE A 658 4.85 8.40 32.06
C ILE A 658 5.16 9.58 32.98
N GLU A 659 6.07 9.43 33.95
CA GLU A 659 6.54 10.54 34.79
C GLU A 659 7.23 11.63 33.95
N LEU A 660 8.17 11.24 33.08
CA LEU A 660 8.89 12.16 32.21
C LEU A 660 8.00 12.83 31.16
N LEU A 661 6.87 12.24 30.82
CA LEU A 661 5.89 12.83 29.91
C LEU A 661 4.94 13.84 30.62
N LYS A 662 4.91 13.88 31.95
CA LYS A 662 4.11 14.86 32.73
C LYS A 662 4.82 16.20 32.86
N ASP A 663 6.13 16.21 32.79
CA ASP A 663 6.99 17.41 32.78
C ASP A 663 7.07 17.99 31.35
#